data_eec6979487054d8fd20cf0fadd0a3e74
#
_entry.id   eec6979487054d8fd20cf0fadd0a3e74
#
_cell.length_a   1.000
_cell.length_b   1.000
_cell.length_c   1.000
_cell.angle_alpha   90.00
_cell.angle_beta   90.00
_cell.angle_gamma   90.00
#
_symmetry.space_group_name_H-M   'P 1'
#
loop_
_entity.id
_entity.type
_entity.pdbx_description
1 polymer ?
#
loop_
_entity_poly.entity_id
_entity_poly.type
_entity_poly.pdbx_seq_one_letter_code
_entity_poly.pdbx_strand_id
1 'polypeptide(L)'
;MKYFHNILSLLFILFFSDVLSQKITLVDSTSGRPIRGVLVFDSERTNRAVSNRNGLVNLNNFKDSDSIFFTHIVYERKTLLYNSLKEGDNIILSPKALGLNEVVLSVSRNMQNVMTLSRKVSVINRSSTNLDIPRNTAEMLYHGGGIHVQKSQSGGGSPVIRGFEANRVLLVVDGVRMNNAIYRSGHVHNAISIDANSLERTEVIFGPSSVGYGSDALGGVIHFYTKTPKLDKEEVIDYKKSISYNLRDQSKVNNYSLELSRKNWASYTSYTKSYFGDIHMGKVRNHGYEDWGLVNYYSKNINGEFFENQSINNNPNLQRNTAYKQKDLIQKFNFKISKTARLILNFQFSESSNINRFDKLSEKNEEGKLKFAEWYYGPQKRSFISSKLSFQSKKLFDRADIIFAYQKIDESRNKRKFGSNFLNIQDENLNVFSLNSDFFKRIDRQKSIAYGLELTNNQLNSDGFESLVNSDNLNRSISRYPNDGSSYKSVAGYFSYKRFINRNTNYDFGLRISTISIKANWDYDFFNSDYDDKYNTLFFQQFDGLEMNNSSLTGSLGIVHRMNDFNKISFNISSGFRSPNIDDIGKIRENSGILNVPNMELKPEYVYTLDFGWSKFNKNFRTNFNIYYTILNGTIGRDYYMGEGNRILYDEELVQTMANFNLGNSNVYGGNFELKARVLDNILINGSITYTKSSTLKDMLPMPSIPPLFGSIKLKLMNEKSQYQLSYRFSSSKDASSYSIGGEDGLDETPLIVDSNGNIQYVGMPAWGVFQLSSLFKTTILKRPIDFKIILDNIFDIHYREFASGISSPGRSLNLVAIFN
;
A
#
# COMPACT_ATOMS: atom_id res chain seq x y z
N MET A 1 82.12 28.27 -11.27
CA MET A 1 81.19 27.16 -11.51
C MET A 1 80.92 26.28 -10.26
N LYS A 2 81.74 26.19 -9.28
CA LYS A 2 81.52 25.35 -8.04
C LYS A 2 80.51 25.97 -7.05
N TYR A 3 80.31 27.28 -7.05
CA TYR A 3 79.31 27.89 -6.13
C TYR A 3 77.87 27.85 -6.65
N PHE A 4 77.70 27.72 -7.95
CA PHE A 4 76.34 27.63 -8.54
C PHE A 4 75.63 26.27 -8.35
N HIS A 5 76.47 25.24 -8.24
CA HIS A 5 75.93 23.82 -7.95
C HIS A 5 75.42 23.71 -6.50
N ASN A 6 76.09 24.32 -5.57
CA ASN A 6 75.73 24.24 -4.16
C ASN A 6 74.50 25.12 -3.83
N ILE A 7 74.25 26.21 -4.54
CA ILE A 7 72.99 27.01 -4.39
C ILE A 7 71.82 26.27 -5.02
N LEU A 8 72.01 25.59 -6.14
CA LEU A 8 70.93 24.81 -6.76
C LEU A 8 70.53 23.57 -5.94
N SER A 9 71.48 22.93 -5.26
CA SER A 9 71.21 21.83 -4.33
C SER A 9 70.55 22.29 -3.05
N LEU A 10 70.86 23.51 -2.56
CA LEU A 10 70.19 24.06 -1.39
C LEU A 10 68.78 24.58 -1.69
N LEU A 11 68.51 25.05 -2.91
CA LEU A 11 67.19 25.41 -3.40
C LEU A 11 66.30 24.15 -3.65
N PHE A 12 66.88 23.01 -4.00
CA PHE A 12 66.13 21.75 -4.16
C PHE A 12 65.74 21.09 -2.81
N ILE A 13 66.52 21.37 -1.75
CA ILE A 13 66.20 20.90 -0.37
C ILE A 13 65.12 21.76 0.30
N LEU A 14 64.94 23.01 -0.11
CA LEU A 14 63.92 23.91 0.41
C LEU A 14 62.52 23.77 -0.25
N PHE A 15 62.38 22.91 -1.30
CA PHE A 15 61.11 22.62 -1.95
C PHE A 15 60.46 21.30 -1.53
N PHE A 16 61.14 20.50 -0.68
CA PHE A 16 60.45 19.42 0.03
C PHE A 16 59.90 19.95 1.36
N SER A 17 58.98 20.93 1.32
CA SER A 17 58.05 21.09 2.41
C SER A 17 57.19 19.81 2.41
N ASP A 18 57.41 18.96 3.36
CA ASP A 18 56.52 17.87 3.70
C ASP A 18 55.12 18.47 3.79
N VAL A 19 54.31 18.24 2.78
CA VAL A 19 52.88 18.41 2.90
C VAL A 19 52.45 17.32 3.89
N LEU A 20 52.48 17.66 5.19
CA LEU A 20 51.95 16.82 6.25
C LEU A 20 50.51 16.50 5.91
N SER A 21 50.33 15.30 5.33
CA SER A 21 49.04 14.77 4.91
C SER A 21 48.31 14.32 6.15
N GLN A 22 47.40 15.13 6.67
CA GLN A 22 46.60 14.77 7.85
C GLN A 22 45.68 13.58 7.50
N LYS A 23 46.14 12.38 7.85
CA LYS A 23 45.43 11.11 7.67
C LYS A 23 44.86 10.63 9.00
N ILE A 24 43.63 10.23 9.03
CA ILE A 24 42.95 9.61 10.18
C ILE A 24 42.44 8.24 9.80
N THR A 25 42.25 7.37 10.81
CA THR A 25 41.66 6.04 10.60
C THR A 25 40.28 5.96 11.25
N LEU A 26 39.31 5.47 10.51
CA LEU A 26 37.96 5.24 11.01
C LEU A 26 37.83 3.79 11.46
N VAL A 27 37.46 3.56 12.73
CA VAL A 27 37.37 2.23 13.33
C VAL A 27 36.03 1.99 13.99
N ASP A 28 35.58 0.73 13.96
CA ASP A 28 34.34 0.27 14.61
C ASP A 28 34.51 0.21 16.14
N SER A 29 33.59 0.81 16.89
CA SER A 29 33.64 0.87 18.36
C SER A 29 33.58 -0.50 19.05
N THR A 30 33.11 -1.55 18.34
CA THR A 30 32.87 -2.87 18.92
C THR A 30 33.97 -3.84 18.57
N SER A 31 34.39 -3.86 17.30
CA SER A 31 35.38 -4.81 16.79
C SER A 31 36.77 -4.23 16.67
N GLY A 32 36.94 -2.90 16.77
CA GLY A 32 38.22 -2.20 16.54
C GLY A 32 38.70 -2.27 15.06
N ARG A 33 37.91 -2.86 14.17
CA ARG A 33 38.27 -3.02 12.75
C ARG A 33 38.13 -1.73 11.98
N PRO A 34 38.98 -1.49 10.96
CA PRO A 34 38.84 -0.33 10.07
C PRO A 34 37.51 -0.34 9.32
N ILE A 35 36.89 0.84 9.18
CA ILE A 35 35.62 1.04 8.49
C ILE A 35 35.87 1.64 7.13
N ARG A 36 35.52 0.92 6.08
CA ARG A 36 35.56 1.36 4.69
C ARG A 36 34.27 2.10 4.32
N GLY A 37 34.33 3.06 3.40
CA GLY A 37 33.14 3.67 2.79
C GLY A 37 32.48 4.74 3.67
N VAL A 38 33.12 5.22 4.73
CA VAL A 38 32.62 6.35 5.51
C VAL A 38 32.78 7.62 4.66
N LEU A 39 31.67 8.27 4.35
CA LEU A 39 31.67 9.59 3.72
C LEU A 39 31.98 10.65 4.75
N VAL A 40 33.04 11.42 4.49
CA VAL A 40 33.51 12.54 5.29
C VAL A 40 33.25 13.82 4.52
N PHE A 41 32.64 14.83 5.15
CA PHE A 41 32.34 16.10 4.53
C PHE A 41 32.29 17.25 5.56
N ASP A 42 32.50 18.49 5.11
CA ASP A 42 32.39 19.70 5.90
C ASP A 42 30.93 20.18 6.05
N SER A 43 30.72 21.24 6.84
CA SER A 43 29.39 21.83 7.08
C SER A 43 28.73 22.35 5.80
N GLU A 44 29.48 22.79 4.85
CA GLU A 44 29.00 23.32 3.55
C GLU A 44 28.93 22.26 2.46
N ARG A 45 29.50 21.06 2.73
CA ARG A 45 29.64 19.94 1.79
C ARG A 45 30.49 20.26 0.56
N THR A 46 31.33 21.27 0.66
CA THR A 46 32.30 21.66 -0.36
C THR A 46 33.42 20.64 -0.48
N ASN A 47 33.90 20.14 0.66
CA ASN A 47 34.96 19.14 0.72
C ASN A 47 34.36 17.77 1.05
N ARG A 48 34.78 16.71 0.31
CA ARG A 48 34.32 15.35 0.50
C ARG A 48 35.48 14.39 0.38
N ALA A 49 35.48 13.36 1.24
CA ALA A 49 36.40 12.23 1.20
C ALA A 49 35.67 10.93 1.60
N VAL A 50 36.23 9.78 1.22
CA VAL A 50 35.68 8.49 1.55
C VAL A 50 36.78 7.60 2.10
N SER A 51 36.54 6.91 3.23
CA SER A 51 37.52 6.01 3.83
C SER A 51 37.82 4.80 2.93
N ASN A 52 39.10 4.46 2.80
CA ASN A 52 39.56 3.31 2.02
C ASN A 52 39.37 1.95 2.78
N ARG A 53 39.88 0.85 2.23
CA ARG A 53 39.74 -0.49 2.85
C ARG A 53 40.39 -0.58 4.24
N ASN A 54 41.39 0.23 4.52
CA ASN A 54 42.08 0.30 5.81
C ASN A 54 41.47 1.38 6.73
N GLY A 55 40.27 1.90 6.41
CA GLY A 55 39.62 2.95 7.19
C GLY A 55 40.28 4.33 7.07
N LEU A 56 41.33 4.48 6.26
CA LEU A 56 42.11 5.70 6.14
C LEU A 56 41.37 6.76 5.31
N VAL A 57 41.37 7.99 5.80
CA VAL A 57 40.86 9.19 5.15
C VAL A 57 41.90 10.28 5.20
N ASN A 58 42.12 10.97 4.08
CA ASN A 58 42.96 12.18 4.01
C ASN A 58 42.07 13.41 4.20
N LEU A 59 42.44 14.27 5.15
CA LEU A 59 41.73 15.48 5.52
C LEU A 59 42.37 16.76 5.00
N ASN A 60 43.34 16.71 4.11
CA ASN A 60 44.06 17.88 3.64
C ASN A 60 43.17 18.98 3.04
N ASN A 61 42.09 18.56 2.35
CA ASN A 61 41.12 19.48 1.75
C ASN A 61 40.15 20.11 2.75
N PHE A 62 40.22 19.75 4.04
CA PHE A 62 39.31 20.22 5.07
C PHE A 62 39.92 21.24 6.02
N LYS A 63 41.12 21.78 5.69
CA LYS A 63 41.87 22.67 6.57
C LYS A 63 41.12 23.96 6.97
N ASP A 64 40.22 24.40 6.07
CA ASP A 64 39.42 25.61 6.31
C ASP A 64 38.01 25.32 6.87
N SER A 65 37.77 24.08 7.30
CA SER A 65 36.45 23.64 7.75
C SER A 65 36.39 23.65 9.29
N ASP A 66 35.36 24.27 9.88
CA ASP A 66 35.17 24.28 11.34
C ASP A 66 34.77 22.90 11.87
N SER A 67 33.85 22.23 11.17
CA SER A 67 33.27 20.93 11.58
C SER A 67 33.33 19.93 10.47
N ILE A 68 33.74 18.70 10.82
CA ILE A 68 33.77 17.54 9.93
C ILE A 68 32.73 16.53 10.34
N PHE A 69 31.98 16.05 9.37
CA PHE A 69 30.92 15.09 9.53
C PHE A 69 31.35 13.74 8.96
N PHE A 70 31.25 12.71 9.76
CA PHE A 70 31.49 11.31 9.41
C PHE A 70 30.15 10.59 9.31
N THR A 71 29.78 10.08 8.13
CA THR A 71 28.52 9.38 7.94
C THR A 71 28.74 8.09 7.19
N HIS A 72 28.04 7.07 7.62
CA HIS A 72 28.05 5.77 6.99
C HIS A 72 26.66 5.12 7.12
N ILE A 73 26.29 4.22 6.19
CA ILE A 73 24.96 3.64 6.15
C ILE A 73 24.62 2.83 7.42
N VAL A 74 25.64 2.20 8.04
CA VAL A 74 25.48 1.33 9.22
C VAL A 74 26.07 1.89 10.51
N TYR A 75 26.65 3.11 10.49
CA TYR A 75 27.21 3.75 11.68
C TYR A 75 26.50 5.05 12.02
N GLU A 76 26.49 5.41 13.30
CA GLU A 76 25.96 6.69 13.73
C GLU A 76 26.80 7.83 13.15
N ARG A 77 26.14 8.94 12.79
CA ARG A 77 26.83 10.13 12.34
C ARG A 77 27.61 10.72 13.49
N LYS A 78 28.90 10.94 13.29
CA LYS A 78 29.79 11.63 14.21
C LYS A 78 30.18 12.98 13.64
N THR A 79 30.25 14.00 14.50
CA THR A 79 30.70 15.34 14.13
C THR A 79 31.85 15.71 15.03
N LEU A 80 32.94 16.17 14.47
CA LEU A 80 34.12 16.61 15.21
C LEU A 80 34.59 17.94 14.64
N LEU A 81 35.21 18.79 15.46
CA LEU A 81 35.89 20.02 15.02
C LEU A 81 37.17 19.62 14.30
N TYR A 82 37.49 20.26 13.16
CA TYR A 82 38.74 19.97 12.44
C TYR A 82 39.97 20.11 13.33
N ASN A 83 40.03 21.21 14.12
CA ASN A 83 41.15 21.53 15.02
C ASN A 83 41.33 20.50 16.18
N SER A 84 40.32 19.64 16.43
CA SER A 84 40.43 18.56 17.42
C SER A 84 41.03 17.28 16.87
N LEU A 85 41.28 17.19 15.54
CA LEU A 85 41.80 16.02 14.87
C LEU A 85 43.31 16.10 14.69
N LYS A 86 44.01 15.04 15.00
CA LYS A 86 45.47 14.91 14.82
C LYS A 86 45.77 13.85 13.75
N GLU A 87 46.93 13.97 13.13
CA GLU A 87 47.41 12.94 12.23
C GLU A 87 47.58 11.59 12.96
N GLY A 88 47.05 10.52 12.35
CA GLY A 88 47.06 9.18 12.91
C GLY A 88 45.93 8.89 13.89
N ASP A 89 45.04 9.83 14.17
CA ASP A 89 43.91 9.62 15.08
C ASP A 89 43.00 8.46 14.62
N ASN A 90 42.61 7.62 15.58
CA ASN A 90 41.56 6.62 15.40
C ASN A 90 40.21 7.19 15.77
N ILE A 91 39.38 7.51 14.77
CA ILE A 91 38.01 8.00 14.99
C ILE A 91 37.07 6.81 15.12
N ILE A 92 36.59 6.62 16.35
CA ILE A 92 35.67 5.52 16.68
C ILE A 92 34.25 5.89 16.26
N LEU A 93 33.63 5.07 15.39
CA LEU A 93 32.23 5.18 15.01
C LEU A 93 31.44 4.05 15.65
N SER A 94 30.27 4.39 16.22
CA SER A 94 29.35 3.40 16.80
C SER A 94 28.37 2.89 15.73
N PRO A 95 28.20 1.58 15.59
CA PRO A 95 27.18 1.03 14.69
C PRO A 95 25.79 1.54 15.05
N LYS A 96 24.99 1.91 14.04
CA LYS A 96 23.58 2.23 14.25
C LYS A 96 22.83 1.01 14.71
N ALA A 97 22.08 1.15 15.79
CA ALA A 97 21.11 0.12 16.15
C ALA A 97 19.99 0.05 15.10
N LEU A 98 19.61 -1.15 14.68
CA LEU A 98 18.58 -1.36 13.65
C LEU A 98 17.22 -0.79 14.12
N GLY A 99 16.81 0.34 13.56
CA GLY A 99 15.49 0.93 13.75
C GLY A 99 15.28 1.81 14.98
N LEU A 100 16.31 2.09 15.81
CA LEU A 100 16.17 2.95 17.00
C LEU A 100 15.73 4.39 16.68
N ASN A 101 16.11 4.92 15.54
CA ASN A 101 15.83 6.30 15.14
C ASN A 101 14.77 6.39 14.02
N GLU A 102 13.98 5.34 13.82
CA GLU A 102 12.90 5.35 12.83
C GLU A 102 11.79 6.29 13.30
N VAL A 103 11.45 7.27 12.45
CA VAL A 103 10.41 8.27 12.71
C VAL A 103 9.25 8.05 11.76
N VAL A 104 8.05 8.07 12.29
CA VAL A 104 6.80 7.96 11.56
C VAL A 104 5.96 9.23 11.71
N LEU A 105 5.12 9.51 10.72
CA LEU A 105 4.25 10.68 10.68
C LEU A 105 2.78 10.30 10.88
N SER A 106 2.42 9.05 10.54
CA SER A 106 1.02 8.64 10.40
C SER A 106 0.26 8.51 11.72
N VAL A 107 0.89 8.08 12.82
CA VAL A 107 0.17 7.69 14.04
C VAL A 107 -0.62 8.85 14.69
N SER A 108 -0.07 10.04 14.74
CA SER A 108 -0.73 11.23 15.30
C SER A 108 -0.65 12.43 14.37
N ARG A 109 -0.52 12.18 13.08
CA ARG A 109 -0.31 13.20 12.03
C ARG A 109 0.87 14.12 12.34
N ASN A 110 1.82 13.65 13.18
CA ASN A 110 3.02 14.35 13.58
C ASN A 110 4.21 13.40 13.73
N MET A 111 5.43 13.94 13.60
CA MET A 111 6.67 13.16 13.72
C MET A 111 6.82 12.53 15.10
N GLN A 112 6.88 11.20 15.14
CA GLN A 112 7.10 10.43 16.36
C GLN A 112 8.16 9.33 16.14
N ASN A 113 8.98 9.11 17.15
CA ASN A 113 9.92 8.00 17.17
C ASN A 113 9.17 6.69 17.45
N VAL A 114 9.43 5.63 16.67
CA VAL A 114 8.80 4.30 16.80
C VAL A 114 8.96 3.73 18.20
N MET A 115 10.05 4.06 18.90
CA MET A 115 10.29 3.62 20.30
C MET A 115 9.29 4.18 21.31
N THR A 116 8.58 5.24 20.97
CA THR A 116 7.61 5.92 21.86
C THR A 116 6.16 5.67 21.47
N LEU A 117 5.92 4.76 20.52
CA LEU A 117 4.58 4.42 20.06
C LEU A 117 4.03 3.22 20.80
N SER A 118 2.79 3.31 21.25
CA SER A 118 2.03 2.21 21.84
C SER A 118 1.50 1.21 20.81
N ARG A 119 1.39 1.61 19.55
CA ARG A 119 0.85 0.82 18.44
C ARG A 119 1.94 0.25 17.55
N LYS A 120 1.66 -0.89 16.90
CA LYS A 120 2.51 -1.43 15.84
C LYS A 120 2.43 -0.54 14.60
N VAL A 121 3.59 -0.17 14.06
CA VAL A 121 3.73 0.49 12.76
C VAL A 121 4.80 -0.21 11.95
N SER A 122 4.52 -0.48 10.69
CA SER A 122 5.50 -0.96 9.70
C SER A 122 5.82 0.14 8.70
N VAL A 123 7.10 0.35 8.42
CA VAL A 123 7.56 1.34 7.44
C VAL A 123 8.22 0.62 6.28
N ILE A 124 7.67 0.78 5.09
CA ILE A 124 8.17 0.23 3.83
C ILE A 124 8.87 1.38 3.11
N ASN A 125 10.19 1.43 3.20
CA ASN A 125 11.01 2.43 2.54
C ASN A 125 11.45 1.95 1.16
N ARG A 126 11.67 2.87 0.23
CA ARG A 126 12.21 2.56 -1.10
C ARG A 126 13.54 1.79 -1.04
N SER A 127 14.38 2.05 -0.03
CA SER A 127 15.63 1.32 0.17
C SER A 127 15.43 -0.15 0.59
N SER A 128 14.33 -0.46 1.28
CA SER A 128 14.00 -1.83 1.70
C SER A 128 13.47 -2.68 0.55
N THR A 129 12.86 -2.04 -0.46
CA THR A 129 12.27 -2.67 -1.64
C THR A 129 13.11 -2.51 -2.91
N ASN A 130 14.34 -2.01 -2.79
CA ASN A 130 15.18 -1.72 -3.96
C ASN A 130 15.58 -2.95 -4.79
N LEU A 131 15.50 -4.15 -4.23
CA LEU A 131 15.76 -5.44 -4.91
C LEU A 131 14.47 -6.14 -5.35
N ASP A 132 13.32 -5.56 -5.11
CA ASP A 132 12.03 -6.08 -5.53
C ASP A 132 11.47 -5.18 -6.66
N ILE A 133 10.66 -5.75 -7.54
CA ILE A 133 9.96 -5.01 -8.61
C ILE A 133 8.48 -5.35 -8.48
N PRO A 134 7.73 -4.65 -7.62
CA PRO A 134 6.30 -4.85 -7.55
C PRO A 134 5.65 -4.35 -8.86
N ARG A 135 4.70 -5.11 -9.39
CA ARG A 135 3.91 -4.70 -10.56
C ARG A 135 3.09 -3.45 -10.27
N ASN A 136 2.56 -3.36 -9.06
CA ASN A 136 1.75 -2.23 -8.61
C ASN A 136 1.97 -1.94 -7.12
N THR A 137 1.36 -0.89 -6.63
CA THR A 137 1.50 -0.44 -5.23
C THR A 137 0.92 -1.44 -4.23
N ALA A 138 -0.10 -2.22 -4.59
CA ALA A 138 -0.63 -3.26 -3.72
C ALA A 138 0.40 -4.39 -3.50
N GLU A 139 1.11 -4.83 -4.55
CA GLU A 139 2.17 -5.84 -4.41
C GLU A 139 3.35 -5.36 -3.55
N MET A 140 3.64 -4.06 -3.57
CA MET A 140 4.67 -3.49 -2.70
C MET A 140 4.38 -3.73 -1.21
N LEU A 141 3.10 -3.84 -0.83
CA LEU A 141 2.68 -4.04 0.55
C LEU A 141 3.06 -5.43 1.11
N TYR A 142 3.33 -6.45 0.26
CA TYR A 142 3.87 -7.73 0.70
C TYR A 142 5.18 -7.61 1.50
N HIS A 143 5.90 -6.49 1.33
CA HIS A 143 7.16 -6.24 2.03
C HIS A 143 6.98 -5.69 3.45
N GLY A 144 5.75 -5.29 3.81
CA GLY A 144 5.37 -4.90 5.16
C GLY A 144 4.81 -6.11 5.91
N GLY A 145 5.55 -6.69 6.85
CA GLY A 145 5.07 -7.85 7.60
C GLY A 145 3.67 -7.63 8.21
N GLY A 146 2.79 -8.63 8.10
CA GLY A 146 1.42 -8.58 8.61
C GLY A 146 0.36 -8.08 7.62
N ILE A 147 0.71 -7.95 6.34
CA ILE A 147 -0.22 -7.53 5.28
C ILE A 147 -0.34 -8.65 4.27
N HIS A 148 -1.56 -9.08 4.01
CA HIS A 148 -1.90 -9.96 2.89
C HIS A 148 -2.51 -9.13 1.76
N VAL A 149 -2.43 -9.59 0.51
CA VAL A 149 -3.05 -8.90 -0.63
C VAL A 149 -3.78 -9.91 -1.49
N GLN A 150 -5.05 -9.70 -1.69
CA GLN A 150 -5.91 -10.53 -2.55
C GLN A 150 -6.18 -9.87 -3.89
N LYS A 151 -6.46 -10.67 -4.94
CA LYS A 151 -6.66 -10.20 -6.31
C LYS A 151 -7.72 -11.02 -7.05
N SER A 152 -8.63 -10.37 -7.76
CA SER A 152 -9.53 -10.98 -8.73
C SER A 152 -9.06 -10.76 -10.17
N GLN A 153 -8.20 -9.78 -10.40
CA GLN A 153 -7.65 -9.41 -11.70
C GLN A 153 -6.19 -8.93 -11.58
N SER A 154 -5.47 -8.88 -12.71
CA SER A 154 -4.07 -8.44 -12.75
C SER A 154 -3.89 -6.99 -12.32
N GLY A 155 -4.76 -6.08 -12.79
CA GLY A 155 -4.76 -4.66 -12.45
C GLY A 155 -5.53 -4.38 -11.17
N GLY A 156 -5.28 -5.11 -10.08
CA GLY A 156 -5.94 -4.91 -8.82
C GLY A 156 -5.11 -5.41 -7.64
N GLY A 157 -5.61 -5.19 -6.45
CA GLY A 157 -5.04 -5.72 -5.22
C GLY A 157 -5.63 -5.04 -3.99
N SER A 158 -6.29 -5.83 -3.15
CA SER A 158 -6.89 -5.39 -1.90
C SER A 158 -6.02 -5.81 -0.72
N PRO A 159 -5.45 -4.85 0.03
CA PRO A 159 -4.69 -5.17 1.22
C PRO A 159 -5.60 -5.62 2.36
N VAL A 160 -5.19 -6.69 3.04
CA VAL A 160 -5.85 -7.24 4.22
C VAL A 160 -4.93 -7.04 5.43
N ILE A 161 -5.43 -6.43 6.48
CA ILE A 161 -4.72 -6.20 7.74
C ILE A 161 -5.54 -6.81 8.88
N ARG A 162 -5.00 -7.82 9.57
CA ARG A 162 -5.67 -8.48 10.70
C ARG A 162 -7.05 -9.05 10.32
N GLY A 163 -7.22 -9.54 9.08
CA GLY A 163 -8.50 -10.03 8.60
C GLY A 163 -9.52 -8.95 8.20
N PHE A 164 -9.14 -7.68 8.26
CA PHE A 164 -9.93 -6.57 7.75
C PHE A 164 -9.45 -6.17 6.36
N GLU A 165 -10.36 -5.94 5.44
CA GLU A 165 -10.07 -5.55 4.06
C GLU A 165 -10.91 -4.35 3.61
N ALA A 166 -10.60 -3.87 2.43
CA ALA A 166 -11.38 -2.90 1.67
C ALA A 166 -11.85 -1.71 2.51
N ASN A 167 -13.16 -1.54 2.68
CA ASN A 167 -13.75 -0.43 3.44
C ASN A 167 -13.55 -0.53 4.97
N ARG A 168 -12.83 -1.55 5.48
CA ARG A 168 -12.37 -1.66 6.87
C ARG A 168 -10.87 -1.39 7.04
N VAL A 169 -10.17 -1.09 5.92
CA VAL A 169 -8.78 -0.61 5.88
C VAL A 169 -8.75 0.74 5.17
N LEU A 170 -8.19 1.74 5.82
CA LEU A 170 -8.14 3.07 5.24
C LEU A 170 -6.85 3.27 4.42
N LEU A 171 -6.99 3.68 3.17
CA LEU A 171 -5.89 4.14 2.32
C LEU A 171 -5.81 5.67 2.37
N VAL A 172 -4.57 6.18 2.53
CA VAL A 172 -4.28 7.62 2.59
C VAL A 172 -3.10 7.93 1.67
N VAL A 173 -3.17 9.00 0.90
CA VAL A 173 -2.07 9.51 0.09
C VAL A 173 -1.75 10.95 0.49
N ASP A 174 -0.49 11.20 0.89
CA ASP A 174 0.01 12.52 1.28
C ASP A 174 -0.88 13.28 2.30
N GLY A 175 -1.57 12.53 3.19
CA GLY A 175 -2.46 13.06 4.22
C GLY A 175 -3.94 13.11 3.85
N VAL A 176 -4.32 12.72 2.62
CA VAL A 176 -5.70 12.75 2.12
C VAL A 176 -6.24 11.34 1.97
N ARG A 177 -7.47 11.09 2.45
CA ARG A 177 -8.17 9.80 2.34
C ARG A 177 -8.41 9.44 0.88
N MET A 178 -8.25 8.17 0.55
CA MET A 178 -8.64 7.58 -0.73
C MET A 178 -10.00 6.88 -0.64
N ASN A 179 -10.34 6.29 0.52
CA ASN A 179 -11.65 5.70 0.72
C ASN A 179 -12.72 6.76 0.53
N ASN A 180 -13.71 6.46 -0.28
CA ASN A 180 -14.76 7.36 -0.73
C ASN A 180 -16.15 6.74 -0.55
N ALA A 181 -17.19 7.43 -1.01
CA ALA A 181 -18.58 7.04 -0.85
C ALA A 181 -18.97 5.68 -1.46
N ILE A 182 -18.22 5.20 -2.47
CA ILE A 182 -18.43 3.92 -3.14
C ILE A 182 -17.29 2.93 -2.91
N TYR A 183 -16.44 3.19 -1.90
CA TYR A 183 -15.38 2.26 -1.54
C TYR A 183 -15.99 0.99 -0.95
N ARG A 184 -15.83 -0.13 -1.62
CA ARG A 184 -16.60 -1.36 -1.40
C ARG A 184 -15.81 -2.44 -0.69
N SER A 185 -16.52 -3.42 -0.13
CA SER A 185 -15.95 -4.71 0.28
C SER A 185 -15.58 -5.54 -0.94
N GLY A 186 -14.64 -6.47 -0.77
CA GLY A 186 -14.13 -7.34 -1.82
C GLY A 186 -12.94 -6.75 -2.58
N HIS A 187 -12.62 -7.31 -3.74
CA HIS A 187 -11.42 -7.03 -4.51
C HIS A 187 -11.35 -5.61 -5.07
N VAL A 188 -10.80 -4.71 -4.30
CA VAL A 188 -10.71 -3.27 -4.63
C VAL A 188 -9.37 -2.96 -5.27
N HIS A 189 -9.40 -2.13 -6.29
CA HIS A 189 -8.22 -1.80 -7.10
C HIS A 189 -7.69 -0.38 -6.91
N ASN A 190 -8.20 0.36 -5.92
CA ASN A 190 -7.82 1.76 -5.71
C ASN A 190 -6.34 1.97 -5.36
N ALA A 191 -5.67 0.97 -4.75
CA ALA A 191 -4.24 1.04 -4.48
C ALA A 191 -3.38 1.16 -5.75
N ILE A 192 -3.85 0.67 -6.90
CA ILE A 192 -3.11 0.76 -8.17
C ILE A 192 -3.06 2.18 -8.75
N SER A 193 -4.00 3.06 -8.37
CA SER A 193 -4.02 4.46 -8.82
C SER A 193 -2.92 5.33 -8.20
N ILE A 194 -2.01 4.73 -7.43
CA ILE A 194 -0.80 5.36 -6.90
C ILE A 194 0.42 4.69 -7.53
N ASP A 195 1.26 5.47 -8.22
CA ASP A 195 2.49 4.95 -8.81
C ASP A 195 3.53 4.54 -7.75
N ALA A 196 3.87 3.26 -7.70
CA ALA A 196 4.89 2.73 -6.79
C ALA A 196 6.28 3.37 -7.01
N ASN A 197 6.60 3.83 -8.24
CA ASN A 197 7.88 4.47 -8.55
C ASN A 197 8.00 5.88 -7.95
N SER A 198 6.88 6.52 -7.66
CA SER A 198 6.83 7.87 -7.09
C SER A 198 6.79 7.89 -5.56
N LEU A 199 6.68 6.73 -4.91
CA LEU A 199 6.63 6.64 -3.46
C LEU A 199 8.02 6.87 -2.83
N GLU A 200 8.08 7.67 -1.78
CA GLU A 200 9.21 7.81 -0.89
C GLU A 200 9.19 6.70 0.18
N ARG A 201 8.02 6.47 0.78
CA ARG A 201 7.75 5.43 1.77
C ARG A 201 6.26 5.17 1.94
N THR A 202 5.93 4.04 2.53
CA THR A 202 4.59 3.71 2.99
C THR A 202 4.65 3.38 4.48
N GLU A 203 3.75 3.97 5.26
CA GLU A 203 3.59 3.68 6.68
C GLU A 203 2.29 2.92 6.90
N VAL A 204 2.34 1.79 7.60
CA VAL A 204 1.17 0.96 7.90
C VAL A 204 0.95 0.93 9.39
N ILE A 205 -0.17 1.46 9.84
CA ILE A 205 -0.61 1.43 11.23
C ILE A 205 -1.55 0.25 11.39
N PHE A 206 -1.27 -0.63 12.34
CA PHE A 206 -2.08 -1.82 12.61
C PHE A 206 -3.08 -1.55 13.72
N GLY A 207 -4.30 -2.06 13.54
CA GLY A 207 -5.41 -1.89 14.47
C GLY A 207 -6.16 -0.57 14.33
N PRO A 208 -7.22 -0.38 15.14
CA PRO A 208 -8.10 0.78 15.03
C PRO A 208 -7.35 2.10 15.15
N SER A 209 -7.49 2.93 14.13
CA SER A 209 -6.81 4.23 14.04
C SER A 209 -7.80 5.38 13.82
N SER A 210 -9.06 5.14 14.19
CA SER A 210 -10.14 6.10 13.97
C SER A 210 -9.96 7.44 14.69
N VAL A 211 -9.21 7.50 15.79
CA VAL A 211 -8.88 8.79 16.44
C VAL A 211 -8.19 9.73 15.48
N GLY A 212 -7.16 9.25 14.76
CA GLY A 212 -6.42 10.07 13.79
C GLY A 212 -7.11 10.20 12.43
N TYR A 213 -7.92 9.19 12.04
CA TYR A 213 -8.33 9.05 10.65
C TYR A 213 -9.85 8.86 10.43
N GLY A 214 -10.65 8.66 11.47
CA GLY A 214 -12.10 8.53 11.38
C GLY A 214 -12.60 7.17 10.92
N SER A 215 -13.71 7.16 10.17
CA SER A 215 -14.33 5.95 9.62
C SER A 215 -13.37 5.12 8.80
N ASP A 216 -13.63 3.81 8.64
CA ASP A 216 -12.93 2.83 7.81
C ASP A 216 -11.53 2.40 8.32
N ALA A 217 -11.00 3.02 9.38
CA ALA A 217 -9.72 2.67 9.97
C ALA A 217 -9.87 1.60 11.06
N LEU A 218 -10.59 0.48 10.77
CA LEU A 218 -10.85 -0.60 11.71
C LEU A 218 -9.66 -1.58 11.82
N GLY A 219 -9.21 -2.13 10.70
CA GLY A 219 -8.07 -3.04 10.62
C GLY A 219 -6.74 -2.30 10.65
N GLY A 220 -6.72 -1.08 10.14
CA GLY A 220 -5.52 -0.24 10.08
C GLY A 220 -5.60 0.86 9.04
N VAL A 221 -4.47 1.56 8.91
CA VAL A 221 -4.28 2.63 7.92
C VAL A 221 -3.02 2.36 7.11
N ILE A 222 -3.11 2.48 5.80
CA ILE A 222 -1.97 2.44 4.89
C ILE A 222 -1.77 3.85 4.34
N HIS A 223 -0.70 4.51 4.76
CA HIS A 223 -0.39 5.87 4.37
C HIS A 223 0.77 5.89 3.38
N PHE A 224 0.47 6.24 2.14
CA PHE A 224 1.42 6.41 1.05
C PHE A 224 1.95 7.84 1.04
N TYR A 225 3.26 7.98 1.16
CA TYR A 225 3.96 9.25 1.02
C TYR A 225 4.67 9.28 -0.32
N THR A 226 4.21 10.11 -1.24
CA THR A 226 4.88 10.31 -2.51
C THR A 226 6.06 11.28 -2.34
N LYS A 227 7.08 11.12 -3.17
CA LYS A 227 8.31 11.91 -3.09
C LYS A 227 8.01 13.41 -3.09
N THR A 228 8.54 14.12 -2.12
CA THR A 228 8.45 15.58 -2.02
C THR A 228 9.81 16.20 -2.33
N PRO A 229 9.89 17.13 -3.31
CA PRO A 229 11.16 17.74 -3.69
C PRO A 229 11.74 18.57 -2.54
N LYS A 230 13.07 18.48 -2.36
CA LYS A 230 13.78 19.15 -1.29
C LYS A 230 14.31 20.49 -1.77
N LEU A 231 14.24 21.49 -0.89
CA LEU A 231 14.90 22.77 -1.13
C LEU A 231 16.40 22.61 -0.92
N ASP A 232 17.22 23.21 -1.78
CA ASP A 232 18.67 23.25 -1.64
C ASP A 232 19.19 24.68 -1.81
N LYS A 233 20.33 25.00 -1.18
CA LYS A 233 20.97 26.31 -1.31
C LYS A 233 21.50 26.53 -2.74
N GLU A 234 22.03 25.48 -3.35
CA GLU A 234 22.49 25.42 -4.72
C GLU A 234 21.41 24.92 -5.67
N GLU A 235 21.51 25.22 -6.94
CA GLU A 235 20.65 24.64 -7.96
C GLU A 235 21.08 23.20 -8.19
N VAL A 236 20.19 22.24 -7.90
CA VAL A 236 20.40 20.81 -8.12
C VAL A 236 19.36 20.31 -9.11
N ILE A 237 19.83 19.63 -10.15
CA ILE A 237 18.99 18.93 -11.12
C ILE A 237 19.30 17.44 -10.99
N ASP A 238 18.30 16.64 -10.61
CA ASP A 238 18.38 15.18 -10.51
C ASP A 238 17.39 14.55 -11.50
N TYR A 239 17.92 13.88 -12.52
CA TYR A 239 17.13 13.18 -13.51
C TYR A 239 17.34 11.68 -13.37
N LYS A 240 16.23 10.91 -13.39
CA LYS A 240 16.29 9.44 -13.36
C LYS A 240 15.38 8.86 -14.43
N LYS A 241 15.90 7.84 -15.11
CA LYS A 241 15.12 7.00 -16.02
C LYS A 241 15.23 5.56 -15.57
N SER A 242 14.09 4.88 -15.38
CA SER A 242 14.04 3.46 -15.06
C SER A 242 13.30 2.71 -16.16
N ILE A 243 13.88 1.64 -16.66
CA ILE A 243 13.28 0.76 -17.64
C ILE A 243 13.26 -0.65 -17.04
N SER A 244 12.08 -1.27 -16.97
CA SER A 244 11.89 -2.64 -16.53
C SER A 244 11.27 -3.47 -17.64
N TYR A 245 11.75 -4.69 -17.81
CA TYR A 245 11.22 -5.67 -18.76
C TYR A 245 11.14 -7.06 -18.14
N ASN A 246 9.97 -7.70 -18.23
CA ASN A 246 9.76 -9.09 -17.85
C ASN A 246 9.77 -9.97 -19.11
N LEU A 247 10.65 -10.96 -19.14
CA LEU A 247 10.82 -11.81 -20.32
C LEU A 247 9.67 -12.81 -20.54
N ARG A 248 8.93 -13.18 -19.48
CA ARG A 248 7.88 -14.20 -19.55
C ARG A 248 6.58 -13.64 -20.11
N ASP A 249 6.07 -12.57 -19.51
CA ASP A 249 4.80 -11.95 -19.85
C ASP A 249 4.97 -10.68 -20.71
N GLN A 250 6.23 -10.33 -21.06
CA GLN A 250 6.57 -9.15 -21.88
C GLN A 250 6.13 -7.81 -21.25
N SER A 251 5.91 -7.78 -19.95
CA SER A 251 5.58 -6.55 -19.23
C SER A 251 6.71 -5.54 -19.33
N LYS A 252 6.35 -4.27 -19.50
CA LYS A 252 7.28 -3.14 -19.64
C LYS A 252 6.85 -2.00 -18.74
N VAL A 253 7.78 -1.49 -17.93
CA VAL A 253 7.56 -0.29 -17.12
C VAL A 253 8.66 0.70 -17.41
N ASN A 254 8.26 1.90 -17.86
CA ASN A 254 9.16 3.02 -18.09
C ASN A 254 8.78 4.14 -17.14
N ASN A 255 9.71 4.53 -16.28
CA ASN A 255 9.55 5.67 -15.38
C ASN A 255 10.60 6.75 -15.70
N TYR A 256 10.17 7.98 -15.75
CA TYR A 256 11.00 9.16 -15.94
C TYR A 256 10.72 10.09 -14.77
N SER A 257 11.75 10.53 -14.07
CA SER A 257 11.59 11.51 -12.99
C SER A 257 12.64 12.61 -13.08
N LEU A 258 12.22 13.83 -12.77
CA LEU A 258 13.03 15.03 -12.73
C LEU A 258 12.78 15.75 -11.40
N GLU A 259 13.83 16.05 -10.68
CA GLU A 259 13.79 16.91 -9.50
C GLU A 259 14.67 18.15 -9.74
N LEU A 260 14.06 19.31 -9.57
CA LEU A 260 14.73 20.61 -9.59
C LEU A 260 14.68 21.18 -8.19
N SER A 261 15.84 21.49 -7.62
CA SER A 261 15.96 22.04 -6.27
C SER A 261 16.63 23.40 -6.30
N ARG A 262 16.03 24.38 -5.62
CA ARG A 262 16.55 25.72 -5.41
C ARG A 262 16.29 26.17 -3.98
N LYS A 263 16.86 27.32 -3.58
CA LYS A 263 16.78 27.87 -2.21
C LYS A 263 15.34 28.10 -1.73
N ASN A 264 14.46 28.60 -2.59
CA ASN A 264 13.10 29.02 -2.21
C ASN A 264 12.00 28.18 -2.82
N TRP A 265 12.32 27.35 -3.82
CA TRP A 265 11.36 26.43 -4.43
C TRP A 265 12.05 25.17 -4.96
N ALA A 266 11.29 24.12 -5.04
CA ALA A 266 11.71 22.87 -5.65
C ALA A 266 10.54 22.22 -6.40
N SER A 267 10.84 21.44 -7.43
CA SER A 267 9.85 20.74 -8.26
C SER A 267 10.24 19.28 -8.41
N TYR A 268 9.26 18.40 -8.39
CA TYR A 268 9.41 16.99 -8.71
C TYR A 268 8.33 16.56 -9.69
N THR A 269 8.77 16.04 -10.84
CA THR A 269 7.93 15.46 -11.88
C THR A 269 8.25 13.98 -12.00
N SER A 270 7.25 13.12 -12.07
CA SER A 270 7.43 11.70 -12.39
C SER A 270 6.34 11.26 -13.35
N TYR A 271 6.74 10.62 -14.46
CA TYR A 271 5.84 10.02 -15.43
C TYR A 271 6.17 8.54 -15.58
N THR A 272 5.18 7.68 -15.39
CA THR A 272 5.28 6.24 -15.55
C THR A 272 4.33 5.76 -16.62
N LYS A 273 4.83 4.94 -17.55
CA LYS A 273 4.03 4.22 -18.53
C LYS A 273 4.30 2.73 -18.37
N SER A 274 3.24 1.99 -18.06
CA SER A 274 3.29 0.55 -17.79
C SER A 274 2.44 -0.20 -18.81
N TYR A 275 2.95 -1.36 -19.21
CA TYR A 275 2.23 -2.41 -19.91
C TYR A 275 2.49 -3.71 -19.18
N PHE A 276 1.45 -4.38 -18.77
CA PHE A 276 1.50 -5.70 -18.14
C PHE A 276 0.85 -6.70 -19.08
N GLY A 277 1.60 -7.72 -19.48
CA GLY A 277 1.11 -8.79 -20.34
C GLY A 277 0.30 -9.84 -19.60
N ASP A 278 -0.26 -10.77 -20.35
CA ASP A 278 -1.02 -11.88 -19.80
C ASP A 278 -0.17 -12.74 -18.86
N ILE A 279 -0.72 -13.12 -17.74
CA ILE A 279 -0.01 -13.87 -16.70
C ILE A 279 0.18 -15.32 -17.11
N HIS A 280 1.43 -15.74 -17.20
CA HIS A 280 1.80 -17.14 -17.23
C HIS A 280 1.90 -17.67 -15.80
N MET A 281 0.98 -18.55 -15.39
CA MET A 281 1.07 -19.20 -14.08
C MET A 281 2.17 -20.28 -14.04
N GLY A 282 2.53 -20.72 -12.83
CA GLY A 282 3.45 -21.82 -12.61
C GLY A 282 2.92 -23.14 -13.16
N LYS A 283 3.83 -24.02 -13.58
CA LYS A 283 3.48 -25.33 -14.14
C LYS A 283 3.59 -26.46 -13.13
N VAL A 284 4.38 -26.28 -12.08
CA VAL A 284 4.65 -27.31 -11.07
C VAL A 284 3.55 -27.27 -10.01
N ARG A 285 2.70 -28.31 -9.96
CA ARG A 285 1.53 -28.40 -9.10
C ARG A 285 1.77 -29.33 -7.90
N ASN A 286 2.70 -28.95 -7.01
CA ASN A 286 3.04 -29.73 -5.81
C ASN A 286 1.85 -29.94 -4.86
N HIS A 287 0.76 -29.20 -5.03
CA HIS A 287 -0.48 -29.35 -4.26
C HIS A 287 -1.32 -30.57 -4.70
N GLY A 288 -1.01 -31.22 -5.84
CA GLY A 288 -1.66 -32.44 -6.31
C GLY A 288 -2.96 -32.21 -7.13
N TYR A 289 -3.40 -30.96 -7.35
CA TYR A 289 -4.58 -30.65 -8.16
C TYR A 289 -4.15 -30.22 -9.57
N GLU A 290 -4.01 -31.19 -10.48
CA GLU A 290 -3.37 -30.98 -11.80
C GLU A 290 -4.14 -30.00 -12.69
N ASP A 291 -5.49 -30.03 -12.66
CA ASP A 291 -6.34 -29.20 -13.50
C ASP A 291 -6.67 -27.83 -12.87
N TRP A 292 -6.35 -27.63 -11.58
CA TRP A 292 -6.69 -26.40 -10.89
C TRP A 292 -5.97 -25.19 -11.48
N GLY A 293 -6.75 -24.19 -11.86
CA GLY A 293 -6.28 -22.94 -12.43
C GLY A 293 -6.00 -23.00 -13.94
N LEU A 294 -6.11 -24.17 -14.62
CA LEU A 294 -5.93 -24.25 -16.06
C LEU A 294 -7.03 -23.47 -16.79
N VAL A 295 -6.63 -22.71 -17.81
CA VAL A 295 -7.50 -21.90 -18.67
C VAL A 295 -7.59 -22.57 -20.03
N ASN A 296 -8.56 -23.46 -20.20
CA ASN A 296 -8.74 -24.22 -21.44
C ASN A 296 -9.46 -23.40 -22.54
N TYR A 297 -10.32 -22.48 -22.13
CA TYR A 297 -11.09 -21.60 -23.02
C TYR A 297 -10.98 -20.15 -22.56
N TYR A 298 -11.13 -19.22 -23.50
CA TYR A 298 -11.15 -17.79 -23.21
C TYR A 298 -12.06 -17.03 -24.22
N SER A 299 -12.47 -15.85 -23.85
CA SER A 299 -13.19 -14.94 -24.75
C SER A 299 -12.20 -14.12 -25.59
N LYS A 300 -12.44 -14.03 -26.91
CA LYS A 300 -11.74 -13.07 -27.79
C LYS A 300 -12.42 -11.71 -27.84
N ASN A 301 -13.61 -11.56 -27.23
CA ASN A 301 -14.37 -10.32 -27.21
C ASN A 301 -13.66 -9.27 -26.33
N ILE A 302 -12.75 -8.51 -26.93
CA ILE A 302 -11.95 -7.48 -26.26
C ILE A 302 -11.85 -6.28 -27.19
N ASN A 303 -11.97 -5.09 -26.63
CA ASN A 303 -11.87 -3.83 -27.37
C ASN A 303 -12.88 -3.66 -28.52
N GLY A 304 -14.12 -4.17 -28.32
CA GLY A 304 -15.19 -4.02 -29.32
C GLY A 304 -15.20 -5.08 -30.43
N GLU A 305 -14.30 -6.06 -30.38
CA GLU A 305 -14.40 -7.22 -31.30
C GLU A 305 -15.53 -8.15 -30.83
N PHE A 306 -16.35 -8.64 -31.76
CA PHE A 306 -17.46 -9.52 -31.48
C PHE A 306 -17.19 -10.94 -31.99
N PHE A 307 -17.27 -11.90 -31.08
CA PHE A 307 -17.21 -13.34 -31.36
C PHE A 307 -18.35 -14.04 -30.61
N GLU A 308 -19.13 -14.85 -31.30
CA GLU A 308 -20.28 -15.57 -30.71
C GLU A 308 -19.87 -16.70 -29.74
N ASN A 309 -18.66 -17.26 -29.93
CA ASN A 309 -18.21 -18.43 -29.22
C ASN A 309 -16.89 -18.23 -28.49
N GLN A 310 -16.73 -18.96 -27.40
CA GLN A 310 -15.45 -19.07 -26.70
C GLN A 310 -14.35 -19.68 -27.60
N SER A 311 -13.11 -19.31 -27.37
CA SER A 311 -11.95 -19.80 -28.11
C SER A 311 -11.13 -20.77 -27.28
N ILE A 312 -10.51 -21.77 -27.92
CA ILE A 312 -9.59 -22.71 -27.27
C ILE A 312 -8.28 -21.98 -26.93
N ASN A 313 -7.80 -22.19 -25.73
CA ASN A 313 -6.51 -21.72 -25.31
C ASN A 313 -5.42 -22.81 -25.49
N ASN A 314 -4.58 -22.67 -26.50
CA ASN A 314 -3.51 -23.62 -26.78
C ASN A 314 -2.41 -23.67 -25.71
N ASN A 315 -2.43 -22.76 -24.74
CA ASN A 315 -1.54 -22.76 -23.58
C ASN A 315 -2.35 -22.58 -22.29
N PRO A 316 -2.89 -23.67 -21.70
CA PRO A 316 -3.76 -23.58 -20.51
C PRO A 316 -3.12 -22.91 -19.30
N ASN A 317 -1.78 -22.84 -19.21
CA ASN A 317 -1.07 -22.10 -18.16
C ASN A 317 -0.97 -20.59 -18.43
N LEU A 318 -1.45 -20.09 -19.57
CA LEU A 318 -1.57 -18.68 -19.85
C LEU A 318 -2.96 -18.17 -19.51
N GLN A 319 -3.05 -17.31 -18.51
CA GLN A 319 -4.27 -16.64 -18.11
C GLN A 319 -4.57 -15.51 -19.09
N ARG A 320 -5.28 -15.85 -20.20
CA ARG A 320 -5.66 -14.89 -21.22
C ARG A 320 -6.52 -13.77 -20.65
N ASN A 321 -6.44 -12.58 -21.24
CA ASN A 321 -7.23 -11.41 -20.83
C ASN A 321 -6.85 -10.82 -19.47
N THR A 322 -5.63 -11.07 -19.00
CA THR A 322 -5.12 -10.46 -17.77
C THR A 322 -4.19 -9.27 -18.04
N ALA A 323 -3.91 -8.98 -19.30
CA ALA A 323 -3.08 -7.84 -19.71
C ALA A 323 -3.81 -6.51 -19.48
N TYR A 324 -3.06 -5.47 -19.09
CA TYR A 324 -3.57 -4.10 -19.02
C TYR A 324 -2.43 -3.08 -19.17
N LYS A 325 -2.82 -1.82 -19.39
CA LYS A 325 -1.90 -0.67 -19.48
C LYS A 325 -2.23 0.34 -18.38
N GLN A 326 -1.22 1.12 -17.97
CA GLN A 326 -1.42 2.22 -17.03
C GLN A 326 -0.47 3.36 -17.32
N LYS A 327 -0.95 4.59 -17.09
CA LYS A 327 -0.16 5.82 -17.14
C LYS A 327 -0.36 6.57 -15.85
N ASP A 328 0.73 7.02 -15.26
CA ASP A 328 0.74 7.78 -14.02
C ASP A 328 1.60 9.03 -14.18
N LEU A 329 1.12 10.16 -13.70
CA LEU A 329 1.83 11.43 -13.68
C LEU A 329 1.74 12.04 -12.29
N ILE A 330 2.87 12.46 -11.75
CA ILE A 330 2.95 13.26 -10.52
C ILE A 330 3.75 14.51 -10.80
N GLN A 331 3.21 15.65 -10.36
CA GLN A 331 3.88 16.93 -10.32
C GLN A 331 3.74 17.53 -8.94
N LYS A 332 4.85 17.77 -8.23
CA LYS A 332 4.87 18.46 -6.95
C LYS A 332 5.75 19.69 -7.00
N PHE A 333 5.29 20.72 -6.30
CA PHE A 333 6.07 21.93 -6.02
C PHE A 333 6.17 22.12 -4.52
N ASN A 334 7.34 22.56 -4.05
CA ASN A 334 7.59 22.90 -2.65
C ASN A 334 8.14 24.32 -2.61
N PHE A 335 7.36 25.24 -2.05
CA PHE A 335 7.71 26.67 -1.95
C PHE A 335 7.99 27.03 -0.50
N LYS A 336 9.10 27.73 -0.27
CA LYS A 336 9.40 28.39 0.98
C LYS A 336 8.79 29.79 0.96
N ILE A 337 7.63 29.95 1.56
CA ILE A 337 6.93 31.25 1.62
C ILE A 337 7.64 32.18 2.58
N SER A 338 8.07 31.67 3.75
CA SER A 338 8.83 32.42 4.73
C SER A 338 9.79 31.49 5.49
N LYS A 339 10.47 32.01 6.52
CA LYS A 339 11.26 31.17 7.43
C LYS A 339 10.42 30.14 8.19
N THR A 340 9.14 30.42 8.41
CA THR A 340 8.20 29.62 9.20
C THR A 340 7.05 29.03 8.39
N ALA A 341 6.94 29.34 7.09
CA ALA A 341 5.83 28.89 6.25
C ALA A 341 6.32 28.22 4.96
N ARG A 342 5.68 27.12 4.60
CA ARG A 342 5.91 26.35 3.36
C ARG A 342 4.59 25.99 2.72
N LEU A 343 4.56 25.99 1.39
CA LEU A 343 3.45 25.55 0.57
C LEU A 343 3.92 24.39 -0.32
N ILE A 344 3.18 23.28 -0.27
CA ILE A 344 3.36 22.16 -1.18
C ILE A 344 2.12 22.05 -2.05
N LEU A 345 2.28 22.16 -3.37
CA LEU A 345 1.26 21.85 -4.35
C LEU A 345 1.53 20.45 -4.92
N ASN A 346 0.49 19.65 -5.08
CA ASN A 346 0.60 18.27 -5.52
C ASN A 346 -0.51 17.94 -6.52
N PHE A 347 -0.11 17.52 -7.72
CA PHE A 347 -0.98 17.10 -8.80
C PHE A 347 -0.65 15.66 -9.15
N GLN A 348 -1.65 14.78 -9.16
CA GLN A 348 -1.50 13.38 -9.56
C GLN A 348 -2.58 13.04 -10.57
N PHE A 349 -2.20 12.26 -11.56
CA PHE A 349 -3.10 11.70 -12.56
C PHE A 349 -2.74 10.23 -12.77
N SER A 350 -3.73 9.36 -12.75
CA SER A 350 -3.60 7.94 -13.05
C SER A 350 -4.73 7.50 -13.96
N GLU A 351 -4.39 6.75 -15.02
CA GLU A 351 -5.34 6.20 -15.97
C GLU A 351 -4.92 4.78 -16.35
N SER A 352 -5.86 3.82 -16.22
CA SER A 352 -5.68 2.47 -16.75
C SER A 352 -6.33 2.32 -18.13
N SER A 353 -5.96 1.29 -18.89
CA SER A 353 -6.84 0.72 -19.92
C SER A 353 -8.01 -0.01 -19.26
N ASN A 354 -8.92 -0.59 -20.05
CA ASN A 354 -9.85 -1.58 -19.55
C ASN A 354 -9.09 -2.67 -18.79
N ILE A 355 -9.63 -3.08 -17.63
CA ILE A 355 -9.07 -4.12 -16.75
C ILE A 355 -10.09 -5.25 -16.67
N ASN A 356 -9.80 -6.34 -17.38
CA ASN A 356 -10.69 -7.48 -17.43
C ASN A 356 -10.79 -8.19 -16.07
N ARG A 357 -12.01 -8.57 -15.68
CA ARG A 357 -12.32 -9.41 -14.54
C ARG A 357 -12.09 -10.87 -14.92
N PHE A 358 -10.84 -11.31 -14.76
CA PHE A 358 -10.43 -12.66 -15.16
C PHE A 358 -11.24 -13.74 -14.44
N ASP A 359 -11.53 -13.59 -13.15
CA ASP A 359 -12.39 -14.48 -12.38
C ASP A 359 -13.75 -14.66 -13.03
N LYS A 360 -14.40 -13.58 -13.49
CA LYS A 360 -15.70 -13.61 -14.15
C LYS A 360 -15.65 -14.13 -15.59
N LEU A 361 -14.59 -13.79 -16.32
CA LEU A 361 -14.38 -14.33 -17.67
C LEU A 361 -14.05 -15.82 -17.68
N SER A 362 -13.69 -16.40 -16.55
CA SER A 362 -13.46 -17.85 -16.35
C SER A 362 -14.70 -18.60 -15.83
N GLU A 363 -15.75 -17.87 -15.44
CA GLU A 363 -17.00 -18.44 -14.94
C GLU A 363 -17.73 -19.22 -16.04
N LYS A 364 -18.23 -20.41 -15.70
CA LYS A 364 -18.95 -21.30 -16.63
C LYS A 364 -20.43 -21.29 -16.34
N ASN A 365 -21.25 -21.46 -17.38
CA ASN A 365 -22.68 -21.74 -17.26
C ASN A 365 -22.93 -23.24 -16.96
N GLU A 366 -24.18 -23.62 -16.83
CA GLU A 366 -24.61 -25.00 -16.55
C GLU A 366 -24.15 -26.02 -17.63
N GLU A 367 -23.95 -25.57 -18.88
CA GLU A 367 -23.41 -26.37 -19.97
C GLU A 367 -21.87 -26.51 -19.95
N GLY A 368 -21.18 -25.93 -18.97
CA GLY A 368 -19.72 -25.92 -18.89
C GLY A 368 -19.01 -24.95 -19.88
N LYS A 369 -19.74 -24.11 -20.59
CA LYS A 369 -19.23 -23.06 -21.45
C LYS A 369 -19.02 -21.78 -20.67
N LEU A 370 -18.16 -20.86 -21.19
CA LEU A 370 -17.95 -19.55 -20.56
C LEU A 370 -19.26 -18.75 -20.54
N LYS A 371 -19.61 -18.17 -19.38
CA LYS A 371 -20.81 -17.37 -19.18
C LYS A 371 -20.69 -15.98 -19.83
N PHE A 372 -19.54 -15.31 -19.67
CA PHE A 372 -19.33 -13.94 -20.09
C PHE A 372 -18.44 -13.84 -21.32
N ALA A 373 -18.93 -13.13 -22.35
CA ALA A 373 -18.17 -12.71 -23.50
C ALA A 373 -17.27 -11.53 -23.17
N GLU A 374 -17.74 -10.58 -22.35
CA GLU A 374 -17.02 -9.42 -21.86
C GLU A 374 -17.37 -9.17 -20.38
N TRP A 375 -16.35 -8.93 -19.58
CA TRP A 375 -16.50 -8.43 -18.25
C TRP A 375 -15.25 -7.65 -17.86
N TYR A 376 -15.33 -6.32 -17.78
CA TYR A 376 -14.19 -5.46 -17.48
C TYR A 376 -14.61 -4.22 -16.70
N TYR A 377 -13.66 -3.71 -15.92
CA TYR A 377 -13.69 -2.33 -15.46
C TYR A 377 -13.19 -1.46 -16.60
N GLY A 378 -13.98 -0.48 -17.05
CA GLY A 378 -13.59 0.51 -18.06
C GLY A 378 -12.46 1.38 -17.55
N PRO A 379 -11.83 2.24 -18.35
CA PRO A 379 -10.65 2.97 -17.89
C PRO A 379 -10.87 3.61 -16.53
N GLN A 380 -10.13 3.14 -15.54
CA GLN A 380 -10.16 3.75 -14.22
C GLN A 380 -9.30 5.02 -14.26
N LYS A 381 -9.90 6.17 -13.97
CA LYS A 381 -9.22 7.45 -13.96
C LYS A 381 -9.27 8.07 -12.59
N ARG A 382 -8.14 8.60 -12.13
CA ARG A 382 -8.07 9.39 -10.90
C ARG A 382 -7.25 10.64 -11.15
N SER A 383 -7.88 11.79 -10.92
CA SER A 383 -7.19 13.08 -10.83
C SER A 383 -7.18 13.53 -9.38
N PHE A 384 -6.05 13.96 -8.89
CA PHE A 384 -5.87 14.42 -7.51
C PHE A 384 -5.08 15.72 -7.50
N ILE A 385 -5.63 16.71 -6.81
CA ILE A 385 -4.99 18.01 -6.60
C ILE A 385 -5.02 18.28 -5.12
N SER A 386 -3.88 18.65 -4.52
CA SER A 386 -3.86 19.12 -3.14
C SER A 386 -2.89 20.28 -2.94
N SER A 387 -3.24 21.14 -1.97
CA SER A 387 -2.43 22.23 -1.47
C SER A 387 -2.23 22.02 0.03
N LYS A 388 -0.99 21.84 0.44
CA LYS A 388 -0.59 21.73 1.85
C LYS A 388 0.17 22.96 2.28
N LEU A 389 -0.42 23.72 3.19
CA LEU A 389 0.22 24.85 3.86
C LEU A 389 0.71 24.42 5.24
N SER A 390 2.01 24.48 5.45
CA SER A 390 2.65 24.17 6.74
C SER A 390 3.25 25.42 7.34
N PHE A 391 2.93 25.71 8.59
CA PHE A 391 3.52 26.87 9.29
C PHE A 391 3.84 26.58 10.75
N GLN A 392 4.79 27.34 11.27
CA GLN A 392 5.29 27.27 12.64
C GLN A 392 4.92 28.55 13.38
N SER A 393 4.51 28.42 14.64
CA SER A 393 4.22 29.48 15.57
C SER A 393 4.69 29.05 16.96
N LYS A 394 4.68 29.98 17.94
CA LYS A 394 5.00 29.63 19.34
C LYS A 394 3.84 29.91 20.29
N LYS A 395 2.72 30.47 19.78
CA LYS A 395 1.57 30.84 20.64
C LYS A 395 0.62 29.67 20.82
N LEU A 396 -0.29 29.44 19.87
CA LEU A 396 -1.32 28.40 19.94
C LEU A 396 -0.82 27.01 19.55
N PHE A 397 0.14 26.92 18.63
CA PHE A 397 0.73 25.67 18.14
C PHE A 397 2.21 25.89 17.81
N ASP A 398 3.01 24.82 17.77
CA ASP A 398 4.38 24.84 17.28
C ASP A 398 4.42 24.58 15.79
N ARG A 399 3.48 23.75 15.29
CA ARG A 399 3.31 23.43 13.86
C ARG A 399 1.84 23.28 13.55
N ALA A 400 1.43 23.80 12.39
CA ALA A 400 0.14 23.55 11.77
C ALA A 400 0.35 23.09 10.33
N ASP A 401 -0.43 22.09 9.91
CA ASP A 401 -0.54 21.62 8.53
C ASP A 401 -2.02 21.75 8.13
N ILE A 402 -2.30 22.53 7.07
CA ILE A 402 -3.64 22.65 6.48
C ILE A 402 -3.57 22.11 5.07
N ILE A 403 -4.43 21.14 4.77
CA ILE A 403 -4.48 20.46 3.47
C ILE A 403 -5.87 20.66 2.87
N PHE A 404 -5.93 21.31 1.71
CA PHE A 404 -7.10 21.30 0.82
C PHE A 404 -6.85 20.28 -0.28
N ALA A 405 -7.83 19.44 -0.57
CA ALA A 405 -7.70 18.47 -1.65
C ALA A 405 -9.00 18.30 -2.43
N TYR A 406 -8.85 18.02 -3.71
CA TYR A 406 -9.88 17.61 -4.63
C TYR A 406 -9.46 16.35 -5.37
N GLN A 407 -10.38 15.39 -5.47
CA GLN A 407 -10.20 14.18 -6.25
C GLN A 407 -11.40 14.00 -7.18
N LYS A 408 -11.13 13.66 -8.44
CA LYS A 408 -12.10 13.17 -9.38
C LYS A 408 -11.76 11.72 -9.72
N ILE A 409 -12.74 10.84 -9.60
CA ILE A 409 -12.60 9.41 -9.86
C ILE A 409 -13.69 9.01 -10.83
N ASP A 410 -13.29 8.43 -11.96
CA ASP A 410 -14.19 7.85 -12.95
C ASP A 410 -13.94 6.34 -12.98
N GLU A 411 -14.99 5.55 -12.78
CA GLU A 411 -14.98 4.09 -12.86
C GLU A 411 -16.16 3.62 -13.72
N SER A 412 -16.00 2.46 -14.38
CA SER A 412 -17.15 1.80 -15.01
C SER A 412 -17.07 0.29 -14.87
N ARG A 413 -18.22 -0.36 -15.05
CA ARG A 413 -18.36 -1.83 -15.10
C ARG A 413 -19.13 -2.18 -16.34
N ASN A 414 -18.51 -3.01 -17.15
CA ASN A 414 -19.01 -3.38 -18.44
C ASN A 414 -19.11 -4.90 -18.52
N LYS A 415 -20.31 -5.44 -18.77
CA LYS A 415 -20.54 -6.89 -18.84
C LYS A 415 -21.44 -7.25 -20.00
N ARG A 416 -21.13 -8.36 -20.68
CA ARG A 416 -21.95 -8.98 -21.73
C ARG A 416 -21.84 -10.50 -21.62
N LYS A 417 -22.98 -11.19 -21.59
CA LYS A 417 -23.03 -12.66 -21.65
C LYS A 417 -22.78 -13.16 -23.08
N PHE A 418 -22.26 -14.36 -23.24
CA PHE A 418 -22.29 -15.02 -24.55
C PHE A 418 -23.76 -15.23 -24.99
N GLY A 419 -24.03 -15.04 -26.28
CA GLY A 419 -25.39 -15.07 -26.82
C GLY A 419 -26.18 -13.77 -26.69
N SER A 420 -25.71 -12.79 -25.92
CA SER A 420 -26.32 -11.46 -25.82
C SER A 420 -25.63 -10.46 -26.74
N ASN A 421 -26.43 -9.64 -27.43
CA ASN A 421 -25.97 -8.52 -28.24
C ASN A 421 -25.89 -7.20 -27.43
N PHE A 422 -26.26 -7.21 -26.15
CA PHE A 422 -26.28 -6.02 -25.30
C PHE A 422 -25.09 -6.02 -24.33
N LEU A 423 -24.32 -4.96 -24.36
CA LEU A 423 -23.29 -4.63 -23.37
C LEU A 423 -23.92 -3.76 -22.30
N ASN A 424 -24.01 -4.27 -21.08
CA ASN A 424 -24.45 -3.52 -19.91
C ASN A 424 -23.30 -2.68 -19.38
N ILE A 425 -23.51 -1.38 -19.24
CA ILE A 425 -22.53 -0.39 -18.80
C ILE A 425 -23.05 0.27 -17.53
N GLN A 426 -22.25 0.29 -16.48
CA GLN A 426 -22.51 1.06 -15.25
C GLN A 426 -21.35 2.01 -15.04
N ASP A 427 -21.63 3.31 -15.09
CA ASP A 427 -20.65 4.38 -14.99
C ASP A 427 -20.80 5.13 -13.68
N GLU A 428 -19.71 5.33 -12.94
CA GLU A 428 -19.65 6.09 -11.72
C GLU A 428 -18.67 7.27 -11.84
N ASN A 429 -19.16 8.45 -11.57
CA ASN A 429 -18.40 9.69 -11.51
C ASN A 429 -18.43 10.27 -10.10
N LEU A 430 -17.28 10.34 -9.46
CA LEU A 430 -17.16 10.75 -8.08
C LEU A 430 -16.25 11.96 -7.93
N ASN A 431 -16.76 13.00 -7.26
CA ASN A 431 -16.02 14.19 -6.87
C ASN A 431 -15.86 14.24 -5.35
N VAL A 432 -14.62 14.38 -4.87
CA VAL A 432 -14.30 14.40 -3.43
C VAL A 432 -13.55 15.67 -3.07
N PHE A 433 -14.11 16.47 -2.17
CA PHE A 433 -13.46 17.64 -1.57
C PHE A 433 -13.08 17.34 -0.14
N SER A 434 -11.86 17.69 0.27
CA SER A 434 -11.33 17.45 1.61
C SER A 434 -10.62 18.68 2.17
N LEU A 435 -10.83 18.94 3.45
CA LEU A 435 -10.08 19.89 4.25
C LEU A 435 -9.59 19.19 5.52
N ASN A 436 -8.28 19.12 5.70
CA ASN A 436 -7.65 18.61 6.92
C ASN A 436 -6.85 19.74 7.57
N SER A 437 -7.06 19.97 8.86
CA SER A 437 -6.33 20.97 9.64
C SER A 437 -5.75 20.28 10.87
N ASP A 438 -4.43 20.11 10.88
CA ASP A 438 -3.70 19.38 11.92
C ASP A 438 -2.77 20.34 12.67
N PHE A 439 -2.90 20.40 13.99
CA PHE A 439 -2.13 21.27 14.88
C PHE A 439 -1.35 20.44 15.88
N PHE A 440 -0.12 20.84 16.14
CA PHE A 440 0.74 20.23 17.15
C PHE A 440 1.32 21.27 18.07
N LYS A 441 1.25 21.02 19.38
CA LYS A 441 1.84 21.85 20.42
C LYS A 441 2.61 21.02 21.41
N ARG A 442 3.88 21.37 21.65
CA ARG A 442 4.66 20.88 22.79
C ARG A 442 4.41 21.82 23.96
N ILE A 443 3.74 21.35 24.98
CA ILE A 443 3.46 22.14 26.18
C ILE A 443 4.74 22.33 26.98
N ASP A 444 5.46 21.23 27.21
CA ASP A 444 6.78 21.23 27.88
C ASP A 444 7.63 20.05 27.34
N ARG A 445 8.76 19.74 28.01
CA ARG A 445 9.65 18.62 27.61
C ARG A 445 8.98 17.25 27.70
N GLN A 446 7.94 17.10 28.52
CA GLN A 446 7.25 15.84 28.80
C GLN A 446 5.87 15.74 28.15
N LYS A 447 5.23 16.85 27.82
CA LYS A 447 3.82 16.90 27.40
C LYS A 447 3.68 17.50 26.02
N SER A 448 2.87 16.87 25.20
CA SER A 448 2.47 17.39 23.89
C SER A 448 1.01 17.08 23.59
N ILE A 449 0.38 17.94 22.78
CA ILE A 449 -0.97 17.77 22.25
C ILE A 449 -0.94 17.84 20.74
N ALA A 450 -1.81 17.06 20.11
CA ALA A 450 -2.16 17.21 18.70
C ALA A 450 -3.69 17.29 18.61
N TYR A 451 -4.20 18.20 17.78
CA TYR A 451 -5.63 18.37 17.59
C TYR A 451 -5.91 18.83 16.17
N GLY A 452 -7.13 18.64 15.70
CA GLY A 452 -7.45 19.00 14.34
C GLY A 452 -8.91 18.87 13.99
N LEU A 453 -9.22 19.36 12.79
CA LEU A 453 -10.54 19.29 12.16
C LEU A 453 -10.40 18.64 10.78
N GLU A 454 -11.38 17.82 10.41
CA GLU A 454 -11.47 17.16 9.12
C GLU A 454 -12.86 17.35 8.53
N LEU A 455 -12.91 17.78 7.27
CA LEU A 455 -14.13 17.91 6.50
C LEU A 455 -13.95 17.13 5.20
N THR A 456 -14.93 16.31 4.83
CA THR A 456 -14.93 15.61 3.54
C THR A 456 -16.34 15.67 2.94
N ASN A 457 -16.43 15.95 1.65
CA ASN A 457 -17.67 15.95 0.89
C ASN A 457 -17.46 15.15 -0.39
N ASN A 458 -18.22 14.06 -0.55
CA ASN A 458 -18.25 13.23 -1.75
C ASN A 458 -19.57 13.49 -2.47
N GLN A 459 -19.52 13.63 -3.79
CA GLN A 459 -20.67 13.75 -4.69
C GLN A 459 -20.52 12.66 -5.75
N LEU A 460 -21.51 11.77 -5.84
CA LEU A 460 -21.56 10.64 -6.75
C LEU A 460 -22.70 10.79 -7.74
N ASN A 461 -22.40 10.63 -9.02
CA ASN A 461 -23.36 10.33 -10.06
C ASN A 461 -23.13 8.90 -10.55
N SER A 462 -24.20 8.14 -10.71
CA SER A 462 -24.17 6.75 -11.18
C SER A 462 -25.22 6.58 -12.28
N ASP A 463 -24.76 6.15 -13.45
CA ASP A 463 -25.58 5.95 -14.63
C ASP A 463 -25.51 4.49 -15.10
N GLY A 464 -26.61 3.98 -15.63
CA GLY A 464 -26.70 2.66 -16.25
C GLY A 464 -27.13 2.79 -17.72
N PHE A 465 -26.45 2.01 -18.57
CA PHE A 465 -26.77 1.97 -20.01
C PHE A 465 -26.68 0.54 -20.56
N GLU A 466 -27.40 0.31 -21.63
CA GLU A 466 -27.23 -0.83 -22.53
C GLU A 466 -26.84 -0.34 -23.90
N SER A 467 -25.75 -0.88 -24.42
CA SER A 467 -25.28 -0.61 -25.79
C SER A 467 -25.45 -1.87 -26.62
N LEU A 468 -26.11 -1.74 -27.75
CA LEU A 468 -26.13 -2.82 -28.75
C LEU A 468 -24.75 -2.93 -29.41
N VAL A 469 -24.21 -4.15 -29.50
CA VAL A 469 -22.91 -4.42 -30.12
C VAL A 469 -22.95 -3.93 -31.57
N ASN A 470 -21.92 -3.21 -32.01
CA ASN A 470 -21.84 -2.57 -33.33
C ASN A 470 -22.83 -1.42 -33.59
N SER A 471 -23.36 -0.81 -32.51
CA SER A 471 -24.19 0.38 -32.57
C SER A 471 -23.74 1.43 -31.57
N ASP A 472 -23.87 2.69 -31.89
CA ASP A 472 -23.63 3.81 -30.95
C ASP A 472 -24.87 4.16 -30.11
N ASN A 473 -25.97 3.40 -30.26
CA ASN A 473 -27.18 3.65 -29.49
C ASN A 473 -27.01 3.17 -28.05
N LEU A 474 -27.25 4.06 -27.12
CA LEU A 474 -27.26 3.82 -25.68
C LEU A 474 -28.70 3.93 -25.17
N ASN A 475 -29.23 2.86 -24.61
CA ASN A 475 -30.49 2.85 -23.89
C ASN A 475 -30.21 2.97 -22.40
N ARG A 476 -31.04 3.67 -21.63
CA ARG A 476 -30.94 3.71 -20.17
C ARG A 476 -31.17 2.32 -19.58
N SER A 477 -30.43 1.98 -18.54
CA SER A 477 -30.53 0.74 -17.80
C SER A 477 -30.33 0.97 -16.31
N ILE A 478 -30.48 -0.07 -15.48
CA ILE A 478 -30.32 0.05 -14.02
C ILE A 478 -28.87 0.44 -13.69
N SER A 479 -28.73 1.56 -13.03
CA SER A 479 -27.47 2.01 -12.45
C SER A 479 -27.07 1.13 -11.24
N ARG A 480 -25.81 1.17 -10.89
CA ARG A 480 -25.31 0.42 -9.72
C ARG A 480 -25.70 1.06 -8.40
N TYR A 481 -25.72 2.38 -8.34
CA TYR A 481 -26.03 3.19 -7.19
C TYR A 481 -27.17 4.14 -7.53
N PRO A 482 -27.75 4.86 -6.54
CA PRO A 482 -28.81 5.84 -6.80
C PRO A 482 -28.43 6.84 -7.91
N ASN A 483 -29.25 6.95 -8.93
CA ASN A 483 -28.98 7.65 -10.20
C ASN A 483 -29.43 9.12 -10.24
N ASP A 484 -30.19 9.58 -9.24
CA ASP A 484 -30.56 11.01 -9.06
C ASP A 484 -29.63 11.72 -8.05
N GLY A 485 -28.35 11.30 -8.04
CA GLY A 485 -27.29 11.87 -7.23
C GLY A 485 -27.20 11.31 -5.82
N SER A 486 -25.99 11.21 -5.34
CA SER A 486 -25.69 10.79 -3.99
C SER A 486 -24.62 11.64 -3.35
N SER A 487 -24.69 11.88 -2.05
CA SER A 487 -23.68 12.59 -1.30
C SER A 487 -23.32 11.89 0.01
N TYR A 488 -22.03 11.94 0.35
CA TYR A 488 -21.49 11.48 1.62
C TYR A 488 -20.64 12.61 2.22
N LYS A 489 -21.08 13.16 3.34
CA LYS A 489 -20.40 14.27 4.02
C LYS A 489 -19.93 13.81 5.39
N SER A 490 -18.71 14.18 5.76
CA SER A 490 -18.12 13.88 7.06
C SER A 490 -17.49 15.12 7.67
N VAL A 491 -17.80 15.36 8.94
CA VAL A 491 -17.22 16.41 9.77
C VAL A 491 -16.66 15.77 11.02
N ALA A 492 -15.43 16.09 11.39
CA ALA A 492 -14.82 15.52 12.59
C ALA A 492 -13.85 16.47 13.27
N GLY A 493 -13.78 16.34 14.61
CA GLY A 493 -12.75 16.95 15.43
C GLY A 493 -12.01 15.88 16.24
N TYR A 494 -10.72 16.02 16.38
CA TYR A 494 -9.92 15.10 17.19
C TYR A 494 -8.94 15.83 18.11
N PHE A 495 -8.61 15.15 19.21
CA PHE A 495 -7.64 15.57 20.19
C PHE A 495 -6.77 14.38 20.61
N SER A 496 -5.46 14.59 20.74
CA SER A 496 -4.51 13.60 21.26
C SER A 496 -3.56 14.25 22.24
N TYR A 497 -3.32 13.59 23.37
CA TYR A 497 -2.39 14.01 24.40
C TYR A 497 -1.35 12.94 24.64
N LYS A 498 -0.09 13.33 24.72
CA LYS A 498 1.03 12.44 25.05
C LYS A 498 1.84 13.00 26.19
N ARG A 499 2.17 12.14 27.19
CA ARG A 499 2.99 12.50 28.32
C ARG A 499 4.07 11.47 28.60
N PHE A 500 5.28 11.95 28.82
CA PHE A 500 6.39 11.17 29.37
C PHE A 500 6.36 11.31 30.89
N ILE A 501 6.06 10.22 31.62
CA ILE A 501 6.10 10.17 33.08
C ILE A 501 7.56 10.31 33.55
N ASN A 502 8.44 9.59 32.84
CA ASN A 502 9.89 9.64 32.99
C ASN A 502 10.58 9.31 31.66
N ARG A 503 11.90 9.15 31.64
CA ARG A 503 12.67 8.82 30.43
C ARG A 503 12.26 7.50 29.79
N ASN A 504 11.69 6.56 30.55
CA ASN A 504 11.40 5.20 30.13
C ASN A 504 9.92 4.94 29.88
N THR A 505 9.02 5.74 30.44
CA THR A 505 7.58 5.50 30.39
C THR A 505 6.84 6.70 29.81
N ASN A 506 6.02 6.45 28.84
CA ASN A 506 5.07 7.42 28.31
C ASN A 506 3.69 6.81 28.14
N TYR A 507 2.66 7.64 28.18
CA TYR A 507 1.31 7.28 27.77
C TYR A 507 0.78 8.27 26.75
N ASP A 508 -0.12 7.79 25.94
CA ASP A 508 -0.86 8.57 24.96
C ASP A 508 -2.36 8.30 25.11
N PHE A 509 -3.13 9.35 24.94
CA PHE A 509 -4.58 9.33 24.99
C PHE A 509 -5.12 10.09 23.76
N GLY A 510 -6.20 9.61 23.16
CA GLY A 510 -6.82 10.26 22.02
C GLY A 510 -8.33 10.11 22.03
N LEU A 511 -9.03 11.15 21.55
CA LEU A 511 -10.47 11.17 21.34
C LEU A 511 -10.78 11.80 19.97
N ARG A 512 -11.84 11.32 19.33
CA ARG A 512 -12.42 11.91 18.11
C ARG A 512 -13.93 11.79 18.15
N ILE A 513 -14.56 12.88 17.73
CA ILE A 513 -16.00 12.95 17.43
C ILE A 513 -16.12 13.09 15.90
N SER A 514 -17.00 12.31 15.31
CA SER A 514 -17.27 12.36 13.87
C SER A 514 -18.77 12.31 13.63
N THR A 515 -19.25 13.14 12.71
CA THR A 515 -20.63 13.10 12.21
C THR A 515 -20.58 12.89 10.69
N ILE A 516 -21.39 11.95 10.22
CA ILE A 516 -21.47 11.56 8.81
C ILE A 516 -22.94 11.69 8.39
N SER A 517 -23.16 12.38 7.27
CA SER A 517 -24.46 12.53 6.63
C SER A 517 -24.41 11.96 5.22
N ILE A 518 -25.36 11.11 4.90
CA ILE A 518 -25.51 10.46 3.60
C ILE A 518 -26.88 10.81 3.05
N LYS A 519 -26.92 11.24 1.79
CA LYS A 519 -28.15 11.44 1.02
C LYS A 519 -28.01 10.75 -0.31
N ALA A 520 -29.03 10.02 -0.73
CA ALA A 520 -29.03 9.30 -1.99
C ALA A 520 -30.45 9.22 -2.53
N ASN A 521 -30.66 9.52 -3.79
CA ASN A 521 -31.95 9.52 -4.44
C ASN A 521 -31.94 8.64 -5.70
N TRP A 522 -33.07 7.97 -5.95
CA TRP A 522 -33.31 7.26 -7.20
C TRP A 522 -34.27 8.04 -8.08
N ASP A 523 -34.06 8.01 -9.38
CA ASP A 523 -35.01 8.49 -10.38
C ASP A 523 -36.05 7.40 -10.62
N TYR A 524 -37.21 7.53 -10.04
CA TYR A 524 -38.32 6.53 -10.12
C TYR A 524 -38.99 6.51 -11.49
N ASP A 525 -38.97 7.59 -12.25
CA ASP A 525 -39.53 7.64 -13.60
C ASP A 525 -38.86 6.61 -14.55
N PHE A 526 -37.65 6.17 -14.15
CA PHE A 526 -36.97 5.11 -14.85
C PHE A 526 -37.61 3.72 -14.69
N PHE A 527 -38.21 3.43 -13.49
CA PHE A 527 -38.87 2.14 -13.22
C PHE A 527 -40.36 2.20 -13.63
N ASN A 528 -40.66 2.55 -14.86
CA ASN A 528 -42.01 2.50 -15.42
C ASN A 528 -42.29 1.12 -16.02
N SER A 529 -43.55 0.88 -16.42
CA SER A 529 -44.03 -0.39 -17.00
C SER A 529 -43.28 -0.86 -18.24
N ASP A 530 -42.55 0.00 -18.94
CA ASP A 530 -41.79 -0.38 -20.13
C ASP A 530 -40.64 -1.35 -19.85
N TYR A 531 -40.28 -1.52 -18.57
CA TYR A 531 -39.22 -2.40 -18.09
C TYR A 531 -39.76 -3.65 -17.36
N ASP A 532 -41.08 -3.83 -17.20
CA ASP A 532 -41.66 -4.92 -16.40
C ASP A 532 -41.31 -6.31 -16.95
N ASP A 533 -41.13 -6.46 -18.24
CA ASP A 533 -40.71 -7.72 -18.85
C ASP A 533 -39.27 -8.13 -18.50
N LYS A 534 -38.47 -7.17 -18.07
CA LYS A 534 -37.05 -7.36 -17.74
C LYS A 534 -36.76 -7.29 -16.27
N TYR A 535 -37.48 -6.44 -15.54
CA TYR A 535 -37.27 -6.17 -14.11
C TYR A 535 -38.59 -6.11 -13.35
N ASN A 536 -38.59 -6.54 -12.09
CA ASN A 536 -39.74 -6.29 -11.20
C ASN A 536 -39.73 -4.83 -10.76
N THR A 537 -40.34 -3.94 -11.55
CA THR A 537 -40.30 -2.48 -11.33
C THR A 537 -40.98 -2.08 -10.04
N LEU A 538 -42.11 -2.75 -9.65
CA LEU A 538 -42.79 -2.52 -8.37
C LEU A 538 -41.88 -2.82 -7.16
N PHE A 539 -41.01 -3.83 -7.28
CA PHE A 539 -40.05 -4.14 -6.22
C PHE A 539 -39.04 -3.01 -6.05
N PHE A 540 -38.53 -2.43 -7.14
CA PHE A 540 -37.54 -1.36 -7.05
C PHE A 540 -38.13 -0.03 -6.63
N GLN A 541 -39.39 0.25 -6.89
CA GLN A 541 -40.11 1.49 -6.47
C GLN A 541 -40.20 1.62 -4.93
N GLN A 542 -40.03 0.53 -4.15
CA GLN A 542 -40.03 0.63 -2.68
C GLN A 542 -38.79 1.35 -2.10
N PHE A 543 -37.73 1.50 -2.86
CA PHE A 543 -36.51 2.16 -2.39
C PHE A 543 -36.64 3.67 -2.60
N ASP A 544 -37.18 4.34 -1.60
CA ASP A 544 -37.30 5.79 -1.57
C ASP A 544 -35.94 6.48 -1.32
N GLY A 545 -35.91 7.81 -1.46
CA GLY A 545 -34.71 8.58 -1.17
C GLY A 545 -34.19 8.32 0.24
N LEU A 546 -32.88 8.18 0.38
CA LEU A 546 -32.21 7.90 1.65
C LEU A 546 -31.62 9.15 2.26
N GLU A 547 -31.91 9.38 3.53
CA GLU A 547 -31.16 10.30 4.38
C GLU A 547 -30.73 9.61 5.66
N MET A 548 -29.41 9.52 5.90
CA MET A 548 -28.84 8.89 7.08
C MET A 548 -27.84 9.82 7.76
N ASN A 549 -27.97 9.97 9.09
CA ASN A 549 -27.05 10.74 9.90
C ASN A 549 -26.46 9.87 11.02
N ASN A 550 -25.16 9.69 11.02
CA ASN A 550 -24.43 8.90 12.00
C ASN A 550 -23.44 9.75 12.76
N SER A 551 -23.44 9.65 14.09
CA SER A 551 -22.42 10.26 14.95
C SER A 551 -21.69 9.19 15.72
N SER A 552 -20.38 9.38 15.92
CA SER A 552 -19.53 8.41 16.63
C SER A 552 -18.51 9.12 17.50
N LEU A 553 -18.23 8.50 18.65
CA LEU A 553 -17.13 8.84 19.54
C LEU A 553 -16.14 7.68 19.53
N THR A 554 -14.89 7.95 19.22
CA THR A 554 -13.82 6.95 19.27
C THR A 554 -12.67 7.42 20.15
N GLY A 555 -11.99 6.47 20.82
CA GLY A 555 -10.93 6.76 21.73
C GLY A 555 -9.76 5.80 21.63
N SER A 556 -8.63 6.19 22.19
CA SER A 556 -7.49 5.32 22.39
C SER A 556 -6.71 5.70 23.64
N LEU A 557 -6.16 4.69 24.30
CA LEU A 557 -5.26 4.81 25.45
C LEU A 557 -4.09 3.87 25.26
N GLY A 558 -2.88 4.41 25.24
CA GLY A 558 -1.66 3.66 25.04
C GLY A 558 -0.64 3.92 26.14
N ILE A 559 0.10 2.90 26.50
CA ILE A 559 1.26 3.00 27.40
C ILE A 559 2.46 2.32 26.79
N VAL A 560 3.62 2.94 26.93
CA VAL A 560 4.91 2.40 26.52
C VAL A 560 5.85 2.45 27.68
N HIS A 561 6.46 1.30 27.99
CA HIS A 561 7.52 1.20 28.97
C HIS A 561 8.79 0.65 28.31
N ARG A 562 9.88 1.40 28.36
CA ARG A 562 11.22 0.95 27.96
C ARG A 562 11.90 0.37 29.18
N MET A 563 12.03 -0.96 29.23
CA MET A 563 12.77 -1.63 30.31
C MET A 563 14.25 -1.21 30.33
N ASN A 564 14.79 -0.90 29.15
CA ASN A 564 16.11 -0.30 28.93
C ASN A 564 16.14 0.34 27.53
N ASP A 565 17.29 0.84 27.09
CA ASP A 565 17.44 1.48 25.77
C ASP A 565 17.14 0.56 24.59
N PHE A 566 17.11 -0.75 24.82
CA PHE A 566 16.97 -1.77 23.77
C PHE A 566 15.66 -2.56 23.83
N ASN A 567 14.93 -2.53 24.92
CA ASN A 567 13.71 -3.31 25.13
C ASN A 567 12.53 -2.40 25.44
N LYS A 568 11.44 -2.63 24.72
CA LYS A 568 10.19 -1.88 24.84
C LYS A 568 9.03 -2.85 24.99
N ILE A 569 8.15 -2.58 25.93
CA ILE A 569 6.81 -3.16 26.03
C ILE A 569 5.80 -2.05 25.75
N SER A 570 4.75 -2.39 25.06
CA SER A 570 3.65 -1.45 24.78
C SER A 570 2.31 -2.14 24.94
N PHE A 571 1.36 -1.39 25.43
CA PHE A 571 -0.03 -1.79 25.59
C PHE A 571 -0.94 -0.70 25.03
N ASN A 572 -1.97 -1.05 24.26
CA ASN A 572 -2.88 -0.11 23.69
C ASN A 572 -4.31 -0.66 23.67
N ILE A 573 -5.26 0.16 24.14
CA ILE A 573 -6.69 -0.06 23.96
C ILE A 573 -7.19 0.99 23.00
N SER A 574 -7.92 0.59 21.97
CA SER A 574 -8.45 1.53 20.97
C SER A 574 -9.78 1.09 20.46
N SER A 575 -10.62 2.08 20.15
CA SER A 575 -11.88 1.89 19.42
C SER A 575 -11.77 2.46 18.00
N GLY A 576 -12.54 1.87 17.10
CA GLY A 576 -12.73 2.36 15.75
C GLY A 576 -14.19 2.23 15.34
N PHE A 577 -14.57 2.92 14.30
CA PHE A 577 -15.91 2.79 13.73
C PHE A 577 -15.85 2.84 12.21
N ARG A 578 -16.88 2.29 11.58
CA ARG A 578 -17.17 2.43 10.17
C ARG A 578 -18.65 2.79 9.99
N SER A 579 -18.92 3.93 9.43
CA SER A 579 -20.26 4.25 8.95
C SER A 579 -20.51 3.50 7.64
N PRO A 580 -21.70 2.94 7.42
CA PRO A 580 -22.09 2.50 6.09
C PRO A 580 -21.83 3.61 5.07
N ASN A 581 -21.49 3.25 3.85
CA ASN A 581 -21.34 4.17 2.73
C ASN A 581 -22.39 3.85 1.66
N ILE A 582 -22.33 4.51 0.51
CA ILE A 582 -23.34 4.34 -0.55
C ILE A 582 -23.26 2.91 -1.16
N ASP A 583 -22.08 2.29 -1.23
CA ASP A 583 -21.98 0.88 -1.68
C ASP A 583 -22.63 -0.09 -0.69
N ASP A 584 -22.60 0.21 0.61
CA ASP A 584 -23.21 -0.66 1.62
C ASP A 584 -24.74 -0.60 1.56
N ILE A 585 -25.32 0.59 1.40
CA ILE A 585 -26.77 0.85 1.60
C ILE A 585 -27.55 0.90 0.29
N GLY A 586 -26.96 1.32 -0.83
CA GLY A 586 -27.68 1.65 -2.07
C GLY A 586 -27.28 0.84 -3.28
N LYS A 587 -26.49 -0.24 -3.13
CA LYS A 587 -25.98 -1.02 -4.24
C LYS A 587 -27.02 -1.98 -4.81
N ILE A 588 -27.22 -1.91 -6.14
CA ILE A 588 -27.94 -2.92 -6.93
C ILE A 588 -26.89 -3.71 -7.73
N ARG A 589 -26.80 -5.02 -7.48
CA ARG A 589 -25.82 -5.88 -8.15
C ARG A 589 -26.30 -7.32 -8.21
N GLU A 590 -26.47 -7.83 -9.42
CA GLU A 590 -26.62 -9.26 -9.67
C GLU A 590 -25.25 -9.95 -9.80
N ASN A 591 -25.13 -11.14 -9.24
CA ASN A 591 -23.98 -12.01 -9.38
C ASN A 591 -24.38 -13.47 -9.11
N SER A 592 -24.25 -14.34 -10.12
CA SER A 592 -24.51 -15.78 -10.02
C SER A 592 -25.90 -16.12 -9.46
N GLY A 593 -26.96 -15.46 -9.96
CA GLY A 593 -28.35 -15.67 -9.54
C GLY A 593 -28.73 -15.03 -8.20
N ILE A 594 -27.83 -14.22 -7.63
CA ILE A 594 -28.06 -13.47 -6.40
C ILE A 594 -28.08 -11.97 -6.72
N LEU A 595 -29.16 -11.30 -6.42
CA LEU A 595 -29.31 -9.87 -6.53
C LEU A 595 -29.11 -9.19 -5.18
N ASN A 596 -28.07 -8.38 -5.07
CA ASN A 596 -27.89 -7.49 -3.93
C ASN A 596 -28.81 -6.29 -4.10
N VAL A 597 -29.62 -6.02 -3.09
CA VAL A 597 -30.58 -4.90 -3.08
C VAL A 597 -30.26 -3.91 -1.98
N PRO A 598 -30.75 -2.66 -2.07
CA PRO A 598 -30.54 -1.65 -1.04
C PRO A 598 -31.11 -2.06 0.34
N ASN A 599 -30.41 -1.64 1.42
CA ASN A 599 -30.94 -1.67 2.78
C ASN A 599 -30.59 -0.38 3.51
N MET A 600 -31.60 0.38 3.85
CA MET A 600 -31.47 1.71 4.46
C MET A 600 -31.41 1.69 5.99
N GLU A 601 -31.62 0.54 6.63
CA GLU A 601 -31.62 0.37 8.09
C GLU A 601 -30.23 0.06 8.68
N LEU A 602 -29.18 0.06 7.87
CA LEU A 602 -27.84 -0.23 8.32
C LEU A 602 -27.34 0.76 9.37
N LYS A 603 -26.68 0.21 10.40
CA LYS A 603 -26.03 0.96 11.48
C LYS A 603 -24.51 0.89 11.35
N PRO A 604 -23.76 1.84 11.95
CA PRO A 604 -22.31 1.76 11.98
C PRO A 604 -21.76 0.50 12.66
N GLU A 605 -20.64 0.00 12.17
CA GLU A 605 -19.84 -1.01 12.84
C GLU A 605 -18.88 -0.36 13.82
N TYR A 606 -18.64 -1.00 14.97
CA TYR A 606 -17.65 -0.57 15.97
C TYR A 606 -16.66 -1.68 16.27
N VAL A 607 -15.40 -1.34 16.44
CA VAL A 607 -14.37 -2.26 16.92
C VAL A 607 -13.74 -1.75 18.21
N TYR A 608 -13.40 -2.71 19.08
CA TYR A 608 -12.64 -2.48 20.30
C TYR A 608 -11.47 -3.45 20.31
N THR A 609 -10.25 -2.92 20.33
CA THR A 609 -9.03 -3.72 20.20
C THR A 609 -8.14 -3.53 21.41
N LEU A 610 -7.60 -4.64 21.88
CA LEU A 610 -6.55 -4.75 22.85
C LEU A 610 -5.29 -5.20 22.13
N ASP A 611 -4.22 -4.42 22.21
CA ASP A 611 -2.93 -4.70 21.61
C ASP A 611 -1.84 -4.82 22.68
N PHE A 612 -1.03 -5.86 22.58
CA PHE A 612 0.22 -5.99 23.32
C PHE A 612 1.39 -6.09 22.34
N GLY A 613 2.43 -5.31 22.58
CA GLY A 613 3.65 -5.31 21.78
C GLY A 613 4.90 -5.45 22.63
N TRP A 614 5.81 -6.30 22.18
CA TRP A 614 7.16 -6.37 22.69
C TRP A 614 8.15 -6.16 21.55
N SER A 615 9.14 -5.30 21.79
CA SER A 615 10.19 -5.02 20.79
C SER A 615 11.54 -5.05 21.45
N LYS A 616 12.49 -5.70 20.80
CA LYS A 616 13.90 -5.70 21.21
C LYS A 616 14.76 -5.18 20.08
N PHE A 617 15.63 -4.25 20.40
CA PHE A 617 16.52 -3.58 19.45
C PHE A 617 17.96 -3.72 19.97
N ASN A 618 18.89 -4.08 19.12
CA ASN A 618 20.30 -3.92 19.39
C ASN A 618 21.05 -3.56 18.09
N LYS A 619 22.37 -3.54 18.13
CA LYS A 619 23.21 -3.25 16.97
C LYS A 619 22.94 -4.19 15.79
N ASN A 620 22.71 -5.46 16.11
CA ASN A 620 22.70 -6.55 15.16
C ASN A 620 21.31 -7.09 14.86
N PHE A 621 20.33 -6.88 15.73
CA PHE A 621 18.98 -7.34 15.48
C PHE A 621 17.90 -6.41 16.03
N ARG A 622 16.76 -6.45 15.37
CA ARG A 622 15.48 -5.90 15.81
C ARG A 622 14.45 -7.01 15.74
N THR A 623 13.75 -7.23 16.84
CA THR A 623 12.62 -8.18 16.92
C THR A 623 11.39 -7.41 17.37
N ASN A 624 10.26 -7.67 16.70
CA ASN A 624 8.96 -7.16 17.13
C ASN A 624 8.01 -8.35 17.24
N PHE A 625 7.34 -8.44 18.36
CA PHE A 625 6.23 -9.35 18.60
C PHE A 625 5.00 -8.55 18.98
N ASN A 626 3.88 -8.83 18.35
CA ASN A 626 2.62 -8.16 18.61
C ASN A 626 1.49 -9.18 18.62
N ILE A 627 0.65 -9.13 19.64
CA ILE A 627 -0.59 -9.89 19.72
C ILE A 627 -1.75 -8.93 19.90
N TYR A 628 -2.91 -9.31 19.40
CA TYR A 628 -4.11 -8.48 19.45
C TYR A 628 -5.36 -9.34 19.63
N TYR A 629 -6.37 -8.72 20.25
CA TYR A 629 -7.72 -9.23 20.36
C TYR A 629 -8.69 -8.09 20.03
N THR A 630 -9.58 -8.31 19.07
CA THR A 630 -10.55 -7.32 18.58
C THR A 630 -11.95 -7.88 18.68
N ILE A 631 -12.86 -7.10 19.24
CA ILE A 631 -14.31 -7.34 19.20
C ILE A 631 -14.88 -6.41 18.14
N LEU A 632 -15.60 -6.96 17.18
CA LEU A 632 -16.36 -6.24 16.16
C LEU A 632 -17.84 -6.30 16.51
N ASN A 633 -18.47 -5.14 16.66
CA ASN A 633 -19.86 -4.99 17.07
C ASN A 633 -20.69 -4.48 15.89
N GLY A 634 -21.81 -5.14 15.61
CA GLY A 634 -22.70 -4.79 14.49
C GLY A 634 -22.07 -5.07 13.12
N THR A 635 -21.38 -6.21 12.98
CA THR A 635 -20.71 -6.63 11.73
C THR A 635 -21.67 -6.55 10.55
N ILE A 636 -21.35 -5.74 9.55
CA ILE A 636 -22.10 -5.67 8.30
C ILE A 636 -21.71 -6.86 7.43
N GLY A 637 -22.69 -7.66 7.08
CA GLY A 637 -22.57 -8.81 6.19
C GLY A 637 -23.83 -9.02 5.39
N ARG A 638 -23.84 -9.97 4.46
CA ARG A 638 -25.00 -10.27 3.60
C ARG A 638 -25.90 -11.31 4.23
N ASP A 639 -27.20 -11.13 4.05
CA ASP A 639 -28.23 -12.11 4.39
C ASP A 639 -29.39 -12.00 3.39
N TYR A 640 -30.32 -12.96 3.42
CA TYR A 640 -31.50 -12.97 2.57
C TYR A 640 -32.41 -11.77 2.89
N TYR A 641 -32.78 -11.01 1.84
CA TYR A 641 -33.57 -9.78 2.03
C TYR A 641 -35.06 -10.08 2.32
N MET A 642 -35.69 -11.01 1.64
CA MET A 642 -37.09 -11.37 1.81
C MET A 642 -37.25 -12.82 2.30
N GLY A 643 -36.19 -13.40 2.84
CA GLY A 643 -36.10 -14.81 3.19
C GLY A 643 -35.58 -15.69 2.04
N GLU A 644 -35.12 -16.87 2.40
CA GLU A 644 -34.60 -17.86 1.44
C GLU A 644 -35.70 -18.35 0.50
N GLY A 645 -35.36 -18.46 -0.80
CA GLY A 645 -36.28 -18.89 -1.84
C GLY A 645 -37.15 -17.82 -2.46
N ASN A 646 -37.24 -16.63 -1.87
CA ASN A 646 -37.96 -15.52 -2.49
C ASN A 646 -37.12 -14.90 -3.63
N ARG A 647 -37.60 -15.05 -4.84
CA ARG A 647 -36.93 -14.59 -6.07
C ARG A 647 -37.72 -13.50 -6.75
N ILE A 648 -37.03 -12.58 -7.39
CA ILE A 648 -37.60 -11.51 -8.22
C ILE A 648 -37.06 -11.56 -9.62
N LEU A 649 -37.79 -10.97 -10.57
CA LEU A 649 -37.32 -10.83 -11.95
C LEU A 649 -36.25 -9.72 -12.02
N TYR A 650 -35.09 -10.05 -12.57
CA TYR A 650 -33.99 -9.12 -12.83
C TYR A 650 -33.21 -9.59 -14.04
N ASP A 651 -33.10 -8.74 -15.08
CA ASP A 651 -32.40 -9.01 -16.34
C ASP A 651 -32.92 -10.33 -17.01
N GLU A 652 -34.26 -10.46 -17.03
CA GLU A 652 -35.02 -11.61 -17.57
C GLU A 652 -34.83 -12.94 -16.79
N GLU A 653 -34.10 -12.91 -15.66
CA GLU A 653 -33.86 -14.10 -14.81
C GLU A 653 -34.51 -13.94 -13.43
N LEU A 654 -35.02 -15.04 -12.87
CA LEU A 654 -35.50 -15.10 -11.47
C LEU A 654 -34.30 -15.26 -10.54
N VAL A 655 -34.00 -14.23 -9.75
CA VAL A 655 -32.81 -14.14 -8.88
C VAL A 655 -33.21 -14.06 -7.41
N GLN A 656 -32.39 -14.64 -6.54
CA GLN A 656 -32.53 -14.57 -5.09
C GLN A 656 -32.08 -13.19 -4.58
N THR A 657 -32.90 -12.53 -3.75
CA THR A 657 -32.52 -11.24 -3.17
C THR A 657 -31.71 -11.39 -1.89
N MET A 658 -30.64 -10.64 -1.78
CA MET A 658 -29.83 -10.46 -0.57
C MET A 658 -29.59 -8.98 -0.32
N ALA A 659 -29.38 -8.62 0.95
CA ALA A 659 -28.97 -7.26 1.32
C ALA A 659 -27.90 -7.29 2.41
N ASN A 660 -27.27 -6.16 2.65
CA ASN A 660 -26.39 -6.01 3.80
C ASN A 660 -27.21 -5.80 5.07
N PHE A 661 -26.83 -6.47 6.16
CA PHE A 661 -27.42 -6.37 7.49
C PHE A 661 -26.34 -6.28 8.56
N ASN A 662 -26.69 -5.80 9.75
CA ASN A 662 -25.83 -5.89 10.92
C ASN A 662 -26.03 -7.29 11.57
N LEU A 663 -25.15 -8.23 11.25
CA LEU A 663 -25.26 -9.67 11.60
C LEU A 663 -24.85 -10.02 13.05
N GLY A 664 -24.62 -9.02 13.90
CA GLY A 664 -24.22 -9.22 15.30
C GLY A 664 -22.73 -9.00 15.57
N ASN A 665 -22.19 -9.73 16.54
CA ASN A 665 -20.85 -9.50 17.04
C ASN A 665 -19.89 -10.59 16.60
N SER A 666 -18.65 -10.21 16.35
CA SER A 666 -17.58 -11.11 15.96
C SER A 666 -16.28 -10.79 16.72
N ASN A 667 -15.37 -11.75 16.77
CA ASN A 667 -14.03 -11.53 17.28
C ASN A 667 -12.97 -11.79 16.22
N VAL A 668 -11.85 -11.08 16.32
CA VAL A 668 -10.66 -11.30 15.51
C VAL A 668 -9.45 -11.23 16.43
N TYR A 669 -8.61 -12.25 16.41
CA TYR A 669 -7.40 -12.28 17.21
C TYR A 669 -6.23 -12.90 16.44
N GLY A 670 -5.03 -12.59 16.90
CA GLY A 670 -3.86 -13.09 16.21
C GLY A 670 -2.55 -12.51 16.73
N GLY A 671 -1.49 -12.84 16.00
CA GLY A 671 -0.16 -12.36 16.30
C GLY A 671 0.70 -12.18 15.07
N ASN A 672 1.69 -11.34 15.23
CA ASN A 672 2.70 -11.09 14.21
C ASN A 672 4.08 -11.07 14.86
N PHE A 673 5.03 -11.76 14.25
CA PHE A 673 6.43 -11.75 14.64
C PHE A 673 7.27 -11.24 13.47
N GLU A 674 8.18 -10.30 13.74
CA GLU A 674 9.12 -9.76 12.77
C GLU A 674 10.54 -9.81 13.34
N LEU A 675 11.49 -10.23 12.51
CA LEU A 675 12.92 -10.26 12.82
C LEU A 675 13.68 -9.52 11.70
N LYS A 676 14.57 -8.61 12.08
CA LYS A 676 15.65 -8.09 11.23
C LYS A 676 16.97 -8.34 11.94
N ALA A 677 17.86 -9.14 11.36
CA ALA A 677 19.13 -9.47 11.94
C ALA A 677 20.28 -9.19 10.98
N ARG A 678 21.32 -8.55 11.46
CA ARG A 678 22.62 -8.45 10.81
C ARG A 678 23.51 -9.55 11.33
N VAL A 679 23.67 -10.63 10.56
CA VAL A 679 24.48 -11.80 10.93
C VAL A 679 25.96 -11.50 10.75
N LEU A 680 26.30 -10.84 9.64
CA LEU A 680 27.61 -10.29 9.32
C LEU A 680 27.44 -8.84 8.87
N ASP A 681 28.52 -8.06 8.78
CA ASP A 681 28.44 -6.65 8.37
C ASP A 681 27.76 -6.46 7.02
N ASN A 682 27.86 -7.44 6.15
CA ASN A 682 27.28 -7.43 4.81
C ASN A 682 26.10 -8.39 4.62
N ILE A 683 25.68 -9.15 5.65
CA ILE A 683 24.56 -10.12 5.58
C ILE A 683 23.44 -9.70 6.51
N LEU A 684 22.26 -9.46 5.92
CA LEU A 684 21.02 -9.17 6.64
C LEU A 684 19.99 -10.28 6.43
N ILE A 685 19.33 -10.66 7.50
CA ILE A 685 18.15 -11.54 7.49
C ILE A 685 16.95 -10.72 7.90
N ASN A 686 15.86 -10.80 7.12
CA ASN A 686 14.56 -10.25 7.49
C ASN A 686 13.54 -11.38 7.43
N GLY A 687 12.74 -11.52 8.47
CA GLY A 687 11.67 -12.52 8.53
C GLY A 687 10.40 -11.93 9.11
N SER A 688 9.26 -12.43 8.65
CA SER A 688 7.95 -12.11 9.23
C SER A 688 7.04 -13.32 9.14
N ILE A 689 6.23 -13.52 10.16
CA ILE A 689 5.17 -14.51 10.21
C ILE A 689 3.93 -13.90 10.85
N THR A 690 2.75 -14.21 10.31
CA THR A 690 1.47 -13.63 10.73
C THR A 690 0.43 -14.72 10.82
N TYR A 691 -0.32 -14.72 11.92
CA TYR A 691 -1.45 -15.60 12.17
C TYR A 691 -2.65 -14.77 12.58
N THR A 692 -3.80 -15.03 11.99
CA THR A 692 -5.09 -14.40 12.31
C THR A 692 -6.18 -15.45 12.35
N LYS A 693 -7.06 -15.35 13.31
CA LYS A 693 -8.27 -16.17 13.42
C LYS A 693 -9.46 -15.31 13.80
N SER A 694 -10.65 -15.70 13.39
CA SER A 694 -11.90 -15.02 13.74
C SER A 694 -13.07 -15.98 13.87
N SER A 695 -14.12 -15.53 14.53
CA SER A 695 -15.42 -16.18 14.54
C SER A 695 -16.52 -15.19 14.90
N THR A 696 -17.76 -15.47 14.46
CA THR A 696 -18.94 -14.84 15.05
C THR A 696 -19.07 -15.29 16.50
N LEU A 697 -19.57 -14.40 17.38
CA LEU A 697 -19.68 -14.74 18.81
C LEU A 697 -20.87 -15.65 19.11
N LYS A 698 -21.92 -15.62 18.28
CA LYS A 698 -23.15 -16.40 18.49
C LYS A 698 -22.99 -17.82 17.96
N ASP A 699 -22.60 -17.96 16.68
CA ASP A 699 -22.67 -19.25 15.98
C ASP A 699 -21.28 -19.85 15.71
N MET A 700 -20.21 -19.21 16.17
CA MET A 700 -18.81 -19.58 15.97
C MET A 700 -18.41 -19.77 14.49
N LEU A 701 -19.14 -19.15 13.56
CA LEU A 701 -18.90 -19.23 12.12
C LEU A 701 -17.68 -18.38 11.74
N PRO A 702 -16.90 -18.80 10.74
CA PRO A 702 -15.78 -18.02 10.24
C PRO A 702 -16.23 -16.67 9.66
N MET A 703 -15.44 -15.62 9.90
CA MET A 703 -15.61 -14.34 9.21
C MET A 703 -14.89 -14.35 7.86
N PRO A 704 -15.34 -13.54 6.88
CA PRO A 704 -14.65 -13.38 5.61
C PRO A 704 -13.26 -12.72 5.78
N SER A 705 -12.42 -12.88 4.75
CA SER A 705 -11.14 -12.18 4.59
C SER A 705 -10.06 -12.52 5.61
N ILE A 706 -10.17 -13.67 6.29
CA ILE A 706 -9.15 -14.18 7.22
C ILE A 706 -8.15 -15.06 6.48
N PRO A 707 -6.94 -14.55 6.18
CA PRO A 707 -5.94 -15.34 5.49
C PRO A 707 -5.39 -16.46 6.37
N PRO A 708 -4.97 -17.61 5.79
CA PRO A 708 -4.22 -18.62 6.52
C PRO A 708 -2.90 -18.04 7.06
N LEU A 709 -2.16 -18.80 7.88
CA LEU A 709 -0.85 -18.39 8.34
C LEU A 709 0.05 -18.12 7.13
N PHE A 710 0.70 -16.96 7.11
CA PHE A 710 1.59 -16.56 6.03
C PHE A 710 2.84 -15.85 6.54
N GLY A 711 3.89 -15.83 5.71
CA GLY A 711 5.12 -15.17 6.06
C GLY A 711 6.14 -15.05 4.95
N SER A 712 7.28 -14.46 5.29
CA SER A 712 8.41 -14.35 4.38
C SER A 712 9.74 -14.35 5.13
N ILE A 713 10.78 -14.85 4.47
CA ILE A 713 12.18 -14.80 4.94
C ILE A 713 13.02 -14.26 3.78
N LYS A 714 13.87 -13.27 4.06
CA LYS A 714 14.77 -12.65 3.09
C LYS A 714 16.19 -12.69 3.62
N LEU A 715 17.11 -13.25 2.86
CA LEU A 715 18.55 -13.22 3.10
C LEU A 715 19.16 -12.23 2.11
N LYS A 716 19.81 -11.18 2.59
CA LYS A 716 20.39 -10.13 1.77
C LYS A 716 21.89 -10.03 2.01
N LEU A 717 22.68 -10.18 0.93
CA LEU A 717 24.11 -9.94 0.90
C LEU A 717 24.37 -8.59 0.23
N MET A 718 25.10 -7.71 0.90
CA MET A 718 25.39 -6.36 0.44
C MET A 718 26.89 -6.14 0.31
N ASN A 719 27.35 -5.88 -0.91
CA ASN A 719 28.68 -5.38 -1.20
C ASN A 719 28.57 -3.94 -1.75
N GLU A 720 29.68 -3.24 -1.92
CA GLU A 720 29.68 -1.87 -2.42
C GLU A 720 29.01 -1.71 -3.80
N LYS A 721 29.38 -2.58 -4.72
CA LYS A 721 28.94 -2.53 -6.13
C LYS A 721 27.82 -3.50 -6.45
N SER A 722 27.52 -4.44 -5.56
CA SER A 722 26.52 -5.49 -5.79
C SER A 722 25.72 -5.81 -4.53
N GLN A 723 24.45 -6.15 -4.73
CA GLN A 723 23.56 -6.64 -3.70
C GLN A 723 22.86 -7.87 -4.23
N TYR A 724 22.69 -8.87 -3.39
CA TYR A 724 21.97 -10.11 -3.71
C TYR A 724 20.94 -10.36 -2.63
N GLN A 725 19.78 -10.88 -3.01
CA GLN A 725 18.72 -11.22 -2.08
C GLN A 725 18.08 -12.53 -2.50
N LEU A 726 18.04 -13.50 -1.59
CA LEU A 726 17.21 -14.68 -1.69
C LEU A 726 15.98 -14.45 -0.79
N SER A 727 14.81 -14.56 -1.38
CA SER A 727 13.53 -14.40 -0.67
C SER A 727 12.72 -15.68 -0.74
N TYR A 728 12.11 -16.07 0.36
CA TYR A 728 11.15 -17.16 0.44
C TYR A 728 9.84 -16.59 0.99
N ARG A 729 8.73 -16.80 0.29
CA ARG A 729 7.36 -16.46 0.71
C ARG A 729 6.55 -17.74 0.82
N PHE A 730 5.68 -17.81 1.82
CA PHE A 730 4.86 -18.99 2.05
C PHE A 730 3.50 -18.64 2.64
N SER A 731 2.54 -19.53 2.42
CA SER A 731 1.24 -19.56 3.07
C SER A 731 0.88 -20.99 3.43
N SER A 732 0.26 -21.21 4.59
CA SER A 732 -0.32 -22.50 4.92
C SER A 732 -1.60 -22.72 4.13
N SER A 733 -2.13 -23.96 4.15
CA SER A 733 -3.45 -24.29 3.64
C SER A 733 -4.54 -23.61 4.47
N LYS A 734 -5.72 -23.47 3.87
CA LYS A 734 -6.98 -23.10 4.55
C LYS A 734 -8.07 -24.05 4.07
N ASP A 735 -8.57 -24.87 4.99
CA ASP A 735 -9.61 -25.86 4.71
C ASP A 735 -10.95 -25.21 4.38
N ALA A 736 -11.77 -25.85 3.55
CA ALA A 736 -13.07 -25.33 3.11
C ALA A 736 -14.01 -24.99 4.29
N SER A 737 -13.99 -25.78 5.38
CA SER A 737 -14.77 -25.52 6.59
C SER A 737 -14.43 -24.23 7.32
N SER A 738 -13.29 -23.61 6.99
CA SER A 738 -12.82 -22.35 7.55
C SER A 738 -13.22 -21.13 6.72
N TYR A 739 -13.98 -21.32 5.63
CA TYR A 739 -14.49 -20.24 4.79
C TYR A 739 -15.80 -19.69 5.32
N SER A 740 -16.03 -18.39 5.13
CA SER A 740 -17.29 -17.76 5.50
C SER A 740 -18.42 -18.14 4.54
N ILE A 741 -19.63 -18.14 5.05
CA ILE A 741 -20.84 -18.24 4.23
C ILE A 741 -21.04 -16.89 3.53
N GLY A 742 -21.26 -16.89 2.21
CA GLY A 742 -21.49 -15.65 1.44
C GLY A 742 -20.49 -15.37 0.32
N GLY A 743 -19.49 -16.25 0.12
CA GLY A 743 -18.65 -16.29 -1.09
C GLY A 743 -17.62 -15.16 -1.25
N GLU A 744 -17.37 -14.34 -0.22
CA GLU A 744 -16.37 -13.26 -0.31
C GLU A 744 -14.93 -13.77 -0.19
N ASP A 745 -14.75 -14.97 0.39
CA ASP A 745 -13.44 -15.63 0.55
C ASP A 745 -12.97 -16.38 -0.70
N GLY A 746 -13.82 -16.49 -1.75
CA GLY A 746 -13.48 -17.18 -2.98
C GLY A 746 -13.29 -18.70 -2.76
N LEU A 747 -14.18 -19.36 -2.02
CA LEU A 747 -14.17 -20.81 -1.87
C LEU A 747 -14.33 -21.50 -3.24
N ASP A 748 -15.15 -20.95 -4.13
CA ASP A 748 -15.37 -21.37 -5.49
C ASP A 748 -14.14 -21.23 -6.41
N GLU A 749 -13.15 -20.48 -5.99
CA GLU A 749 -11.85 -20.30 -6.65
C GLU A 749 -10.79 -21.31 -6.21
N THR A 750 -11.14 -22.18 -5.25
CA THR A 750 -10.23 -23.22 -4.73
C THR A 750 -10.34 -24.52 -5.53
N PRO A 751 -9.41 -25.48 -5.36
CA PRO A 751 -9.53 -26.77 -6.02
C PRO A 751 -10.81 -27.49 -5.62
N LEU A 752 -11.38 -28.23 -6.54
CA LEU A 752 -12.52 -29.10 -6.31
C LEU A 752 -12.14 -30.56 -6.49
N ILE A 753 -12.84 -31.42 -5.75
CA ILE A 753 -12.83 -32.87 -5.94
C ILE A 753 -14.26 -33.34 -6.21
N VAL A 754 -14.39 -34.42 -6.94
CA VAL A 754 -15.67 -35.12 -7.12
C VAL A 754 -15.64 -36.35 -6.22
N ASP A 755 -16.56 -36.44 -5.28
CA ASP A 755 -16.66 -37.60 -4.38
C ASP A 755 -17.13 -38.85 -5.11
N SER A 756 -17.14 -40.01 -4.44
CA SER A 756 -17.59 -41.28 -5.00
C SER A 756 -19.07 -41.29 -5.44
N ASN A 757 -19.86 -40.33 -5.00
CA ASN A 757 -21.27 -40.14 -5.33
C ASN A 757 -21.50 -39.11 -6.45
N GLY A 758 -20.43 -38.54 -7.01
CA GLY A 758 -20.49 -37.51 -8.04
C GLY A 758 -20.76 -36.10 -7.53
N ASN A 759 -20.71 -35.85 -6.20
CA ASN A 759 -20.89 -34.51 -5.66
C ASN A 759 -19.61 -33.71 -5.76
N ILE A 760 -19.73 -32.44 -6.18
CA ILE A 760 -18.62 -31.49 -6.24
C ILE A 760 -18.37 -30.94 -4.84
N GLN A 761 -17.13 -31.06 -4.38
CA GLN A 761 -16.69 -30.50 -3.09
C GLN A 761 -15.45 -29.68 -3.27
N TYR A 762 -15.48 -28.42 -2.79
CA TYR A 762 -14.31 -27.55 -2.69
C TYR A 762 -13.46 -27.94 -1.49
N VAL A 763 -12.14 -27.99 -1.65
CA VAL A 763 -11.22 -28.45 -0.59
C VAL A 763 -10.56 -27.30 0.17
N GLY A 764 -10.74 -26.09 -0.29
CA GLY A 764 -10.06 -24.90 0.25
C GLY A 764 -8.72 -24.64 -0.41
N MET A 765 -7.98 -23.63 0.08
CA MET A 765 -6.74 -23.16 -0.54
C MET A 765 -5.53 -24.03 -0.11
N PRO A 766 -4.79 -24.63 -1.04
CA PRO A 766 -3.58 -25.37 -0.74
C PRO A 766 -2.46 -24.49 -0.19
N ALA A 767 -1.57 -25.08 0.61
CA ALA A 767 -0.33 -24.43 1.05
C ALA A 767 0.63 -24.23 -0.12
N TRP A 768 1.43 -23.17 -0.04
CA TRP A 768 2.44 -22.88 -1.04
C TRP A 768 3.69 -22.21 -0.46
N GLY A 769 4.82 -22.35 -1.18
CA GLY A 769 6.06 -21.67 -0.87
C GLY A 769 6.86 -21.40 -2.15
N VAL A 770 7.34 -20.15 -2.31
CA VAL A 770 8.03 -19.71 -3.52
C VAL A 770 9.33 -18.97 -3.20
N PHE A 771 10.34 -19.22 -4.02
CA PHE A 771 11.64 -18.57 -3.92
C PHE A 771 11.83 -17.55 -5.03
N GLN A 772 12.48 -16.45 -4.67
CA GLN A 772 12.90 -15.37 -5.57
C GLN A 772 14.38 -15.08 -5.33
N LEU A 773 15.15 -14.94 -6.41
CA LEU A 773 16.53 -14.46 -6.37
C LEU A 773 16.63 -13.10 -7.06
N SER A 774 17.17 -12.12 -6.36
CA SER A 774 17.33 -10.77 -6.87
C SER A 774 18.78 -10.32 -6.77
N SER A 775 19.25 -9.59 -7.76
CA SER A 775 20.57 -8.97 -7.76
C SER A 775 20.51 -7.53 -8.24
N LEU A 776 21.37 -6.69 -7.69
CA LEU A 776 21.58 -5.30 -8.08
C LEU A 776 23.06 -5.07 -8.29
N PHE A 777 23.42 -4.55 -9.45
CA PHE A 777 24.78 -4.19 -9.82
C PHE A 777 24.86 -2.68 -10.08
N LYS A 778 25.78 -2.00 -9.41
CA LYS A 778 26.08 -0.58 -9.62
C LYS A 778 27.32 -0.45 -10.49
N THR A 779 27.18 0.23 -11.60
CA THR A 779 28.28 0.45 -12.54
C THR A 779 28.26 1.90 -13.05
N THR A 780 29.27 2.26 -13.83
CA THR A 780 29.36 3.55 -14.50
C THR A 780 29.65 3.30 -15.97
N ILE A 781 28.78 3.76 -16.84
CA ILE A 781 28.93 3.68 -18.30
C ILE A 781 28.96 5.11 -18.83
N LEU A 782 29.98 5.47 -19.61
CA LEU A 782 30.20 6.82 -20.15
C LEU A 782 30.13 7.92 -19.07
N LYS A 783 30.74 7.66 -17.91
CA LYS A 783 30.75 8.52 -16.72
C LYS A 783 29.39 8.73 -16.06
N ARG A 784 28.33 8.01 -16.47
CA ARG A 784 27.01 8.08 -15.84
C ARG A 784 26.78 6.85 -14.95
N PRO A 785 26.31 7.02 -13.72
CA PRO A 785 26.00 5.89 -12.84
C PRO A 785 24.73 5.16 -13.33
N ILE A 786 24.84 3.86 -13.46
CA ILE A 786 23.74 2.99 -13.88
C ILE A 786 23.61 1.84 -12.88
N ASP A 787 22.41 1.59 -12.44
CA ASP A 787 22.07 0.43 -11.62
C ASP A 787 21.33 -0.61 -12.47
N PHE A 788 21.86 -1.83 -12.55
CA PHE A 788 21.21 -2.97 -13.19
C PHE A 788 20.63 -3.90 -12.15
N LYS A 789 19.37 -4.34 -12.34
CA LYS A 789 18.76 -5.38 -11.50
C LYS A 789 18.37 -6.56 -12.36
N ILE A 790 18.57 -7.74 -11.80
CA ILE A 790 18.15 -9.02 -12.39
C ILE A 790 17.37 -9.75 -11.30
N ILE A 791 16.12 -10.10 -11.58
CA ILE A 791 15.25 -10.76 -10.62
C ILE A 791 14.65 -12.01 -11.27
N LEU A 792 14.92 -13.15 -10.67
CA LEU A 792 14.33 -14.43 -11.02
C LEU A 792 13.24 -14.77 -10.00
N ASP A 793 12.00 -14.56 -10.39
CA ASP A 793 10.81 -14.82 -9.58
C ASP A 793 10.38 -16.28 -9.73
N ASN A 794 9.81 -16.83 -8.64
CA ASN A 794 9.25 -18.19 -8.58
C ASN A 794 10.19 -19.22 -9.25
N ILE A 795 11.40 -19.37 -8.69
CA ILE A 795 12.52 -20.11 -9.28
C ILE A 795 12.12 -21.53 -9.70
N PHE A 796 11.26 -22.19 -8.94
CA PHE A 796 10.83 -23.57 -9.17
C PHE A 796 9.55 -23.70 -9.99
N ASP A 797 9.02 -22.57 -10.55
CA ASP A 797 7.80 -22.53 -11.40
C ASP A 797 6.57 -23.14 -10.72
N ILE A 798 6.44 -22.93 -9.39
CA ILE A 798 5.34 -23.45 -8.57
C ILE A 798 4.03 -22.77 -8.97
N HIS A 799 2.98 -23.56 -9.19
CA HIS A 799 1.62 -23.05 -9.29
C HIS A 799 1.08 -22.75 -7.89
N TYR A 800 0.54 -21.53 -7.69
CA TYR A 800 -0.10 -21.12 -6.44
C TYR A 800 -1.07 -19.97 -6.68
N ARG A 801 -2.02 -19.81 -5.75
CA ARG A 801 -2.85 -18.62 -5.62
C ARG A 801 -2.71 -18.02 -4.23
N GLU A 802 -2.80 -16.70 -4.16
CA GLU A 802 -2.98 -16.01 -2.89
C GLU A 802 -4.39 -16.29 -2.38
N PHE A 803 -4.58 -16.38 -1.05
CA PHE A 803 -5.89 -16.57 -0.45
C PHE A 803 -6.89 -15.52 -0.95
N ALA A 804 -8.13 -15.91 -1.17
CA ALA A 804 -9.23 -15.08 -1.69
C ALA A 804 -8.92 -14.42 -3.05
N SER A 805 -8.12 -15.07 -3.91
CA SER A 805 -7.78 -14.53 -5.23
C SER A 805 -8.32 -15.41 -6.35
N GLY A 806 -9.05 -14.82 -7.29
CA GLY A 806 -9.59 -15.48 -8.48
C GLY A 806 -8.57 -15.64 -9.61
N ILE A 807 -7.30 -15.24 -9.39
CA ILE A 807 -6.22 -15.30 -10.39
C ILE A 807 -5.01 -16.04 -9.81
N SER A 808 -4.44 -16.97 -10.59
CA SER A 808 -3.20 -17.63 -10.20
C SER A 808 -2.02 -16.68 -10.30
N SER A 809 -1.10 -16.80 -9.35
CA SER A 809 0.11 -15.97 -9.30
C SER A 809 1.09 -16.30 -10.43
N PRO A 810 1.97 -15.37 -10.82
CA PRO A 810 2.94 -15.61 -11.87
C PRO A 810 3.86 -16.80 -11.57
N GLY A 811 4.13 -17.60 -12.59
CA GLY A 811 5.15 -18.64 -12.58
C GLY A 811 6.55 -18.07 -12.68
N ARG A 812 7.54 -18.95 -12.94
CA ARG A 812 8.94 -18.51 -13.08
C ARG A 812 9.08 -17.45 -14.16
N SER A 813 9.68 -16.31 -13.79
CA SER A 813 9.92 -15.21 -14.70
C SER A 813 11.24 -14.51 -14.42
N LEU A 814 11.87 -13.96 -15.47
CA LEU A 814 13.08 -13.16 -15.37
C LEU A 814 12.75 -11.69 -15.67
N ASN A 815 13.03 -10.83 -14.69
CA ASN A 815 12.85 -9.39 -14.78
C ASN A 815 14.21 -8.70 -14.88
N LEU A 816 14.36 -7.81 -15.83
CA LEU A 816 15.54 -6.98 -16.05
C LEU A 816 15.19 -5.52 -15.84
N VAL A 817 15.97 -4.79 -15.05
CA VAL A 817 15.80 -3.35 -14.84
C VAL A 817 17.11 -2.61 -15.04
N ALA A 818 17.04 -1.51 -15.77
CA ALA A 818 18.13 -0.53 -15.87
C ALA A 818 17.66 0.81 -15.31
N ILE A 819 18.44 1.40 -14.38
CA ILE A 819 18.18 2.71 -13.78
C ILE A 819 19.35 3.63 -14.12
N PHE A 820 19.09 4.66 -14.86
CA PHE A 820 20.02 5.73 -15.24
C PHE A 820 19.82 6.88 -14.25
N ASN A 821 20.88 7.21 -13.52
CA ASN A 821 20.88 8.27 -12.51
C ASN A 821 21.65 9.51 -13.03
#